data_f67e0614460447a22493876c9c3ed93a
#
_entry.id   f67e0614460447a22493876c9c3ed93a
#
_cell.length_a   1.000
_cell.length_b   1.000
_cell.length_c   1.000
_cell.angle_alpha   90.00
_cell.angle_beta   90.00
_cell.angle_gamma   90.00
#
_symmetry.space_group_name_H-M   'P 1'
#
loop_
_entity.id
_entity.type
_entity.pdbx_description
1 polymer ?
#
loop_
_entity_poly.entity_id
_entity_poly.type
_entity_poly.pdbx_seq_one_letter_code
_entity_poly.pdbx_strand_id
1 'polypeptide(L)'
;MSEERLALAAEFPATSVEAWKESLEKVLKGAPFEKKMVVKTYDGIDIQPLYTKADWNADSNPSGFPGSAPFTRGTSAVGRSVDGWDIRQIHAHADKSIANNQILEDLERGVTSIILQFDEAARAGKNGADAPDLAGRSGIMIYSKEDLADVLDGVLLDLASVSLEAGAQGAAAASLLKALWSDKGIANDKAVGAFNLDPLGTLAATGTLPTSVEDALADMAGLAKDTVANYPKVTSVKIDTSAYYGAGATETQDLAIALATGVTYLRAMVDAGLSVDQAARQITFSFSNGADIFTGIAKLRAARFLWAQVVKASGGSLEAQGMNLHATTAARALSKRDPWVNMLRTTATCFAGAIGGADAITVLPFDYHCGVADDFARRIARNTQIILQEESALNKVIDPAGGSWFIENLSEQYVKKAWELFQDIESRGGMAAVLADGSIQSQIADVWQDRLKNIAKRKDAVTGVSEYPNISEETVIRSAPDYAALIGKINKADVTIASLAQTGNGAHIDALPAHRLAEGFEKLRDAADAYKAVNGTFPQIFSANIGAIAKHTARATFAKNFFEAGGVQIVSNNGFNSTDDAVSAFKNSKAEVAVLCGSDDQYEEFAADFAAALKAAGAKKIFLAGRGEFDDVDQTIGMGSDVLATLQDLHTVLGV
;
A
#
# COMPACT_ATOMS: atom_id res chain seq x y z
N MET A 1 -55.05 -2.52 12.44
CA MET A 1 -54.97 -1.49 11.37
C MET A 1 -53.70 -1.82 10.60
N SER A 2 -53.81 -2.29 9.37
CA SER A 2 -52.68 -2.48 8.49
C SER A 2 -52.09 -1.11 8.17
N GLU A 3 -50.89 -0.80 8.64
CA GLU A 3 -50.19 0.38 8.17
C GLU A 3 -50.01 0.25 6.65
N GLU A 4 -50.73 1.06 5.92
CA GLU A 4 -50.57 1.21 4.48
C GLU A 4 -49.16 1.77 4.25
N ARG A 5 -48.21 0.94 3.86
CA ARG A 5 -46.83 1.40 3.54
C ARG A 5 -46.92 2.26 2.30
N LEU A 6 -46.51 3.50 2.42
CA LEU A 6 -46.37 4.42 1.29
C LEU A 6 -45.36 3.84 0.28
N ALA A 7 -45.85 3.52 -0.91
CA ALA A 7 -45.00 3.02 -1.99
C ALA A 7 -44.40 4.21 -2.74
N LEU A 8 -43.25 4.72 -2.27
CA LEU A 8 -42.60 5.95 -2.77
C LEU A 8 -42.30 5.96 -4.28
N ALA A 9 -42.23 4.80 -4.92
CA ALA A 9 -41.90 4.67 -6.35
C ALA A 9 -43.04 4.08 -7.20
N ALA A 10 -44.28 3.95 -6.64
CA ALA A 10 -45.38 3.31 -7.36
C ALA A 10 -45.80 4.02 -8.66
N GLU A 11 -45.54 5.30 -8.75
CA GLU A 11 -45.89 6.14 -9.91
C GLU A 11 -44.87 6.06 -11.05
N PHE A 12 -43.67 5.46 -10.79
CA PHE A 12 -42.65 5.32 -11.80
C PHE A 12 -42.72 3.96 -12.48
N PRO A 13 -42.59 3.89 -13.83
CA PRO A 13 -42.58 2.62 -14.51
C PRO A 13 -41.34 1.81 -14.11
N ALA A 14 -41.50 0.50 -13.92
CA ALA A 14 -40.39 -0.40 -13.67
C ALA A 14 -39.45 -0.40 -14.87
N THR A 15 -38.16 -0.12 -14.65
CA THR A 15 -37.13 -0.14 -15.68
C THR A 15 -36.34 -1.43 -15.58
N SER A 16 -36.19 -2.15 -16.68
CA SER A 16 -35.36 -3.35 -16.73
C SER A 16 -33.87 -3.04 -17.00
N VAL A 17 -33.01 -3.99 -16.72
CA VAL A 17 -31.56 -3.90 -17.04
C VAL A 17 -31.36 -3.75 -18.57
N GLU A 18 -32.21 -4.39 -19.38
CA GLU A 18 -32.18 -4.29 -20.84
C GLU A 18 -32.49 -2.85 -21.30
N ALA A 19 -33.53 -2.22 -20.76
CA ALA A 19 -33.86 -0.84 -21.08
C ALA A 19 -32.75 0.14 -20.66
N TRP A 20 -32.06 -0.14 -19.54
CA TRP A 20 -30.87 0.61 -19.14
C TRP A 20 -29.71 0.41 -20.13
N LYS A 21 -29.44 -0.82 -20.57
CA LYS A 21 -28.40 -1.12 -21.59
C LYS A 21 -28.69 -0.43 -22.91
N GLU A 22 -29.94 -0.44 -23.39
CA GLU A 22 -30.33 0.29 -24.60
C GLU A 22 -30.07 1.80 -24.50
N SER A 23 -30.32 2.38 -23.33
CA SER A 23 -30.04 3.80 -23.07
C SER A 23 -28.53 4.08 -23.08
N LEU A 24 -27.74 3.15 -22.55
CA LEU A 24 -26.29 3.23 -22.52
C LEU A 24 -25.68 3.13 -23.94
N GLU A 25 -26.18 2.23 -24.78
CA GLU A 25 -25.71 2.08 -26.16
C GLU A 25 -25.84 3.38 -26.97
N LYS A 26 -26.92 4.14 -26.74
CA LYS A 26 -27.11 5.46 -27.35
C LYS A 26 -26.02 6.46 -26.94
N VAL A 27 -25.57 6.40 -25.68
CA VAL A 27 -24.50 7.26 -25.15
C VAL A 27 -23.13 6.81 -25.65
N LEU A 28 -22.90 5.49 -25.75
CA LEU A 28 -21.64 4.92 -26.19
C LEU A 28 -21.39 5.11 -27.71
N LYS A 29 -22.42 5.45 -28.51
CA LYS A 29 -22.34 5.72 -29.95
C LYS A 29 -21.58 4.62 -30.72
N GLY A 30 -21.88 3.36 -30.41
CA GLY A 30 -21.26 2.19 -31.02
C GLY A 30 -19.91 1.77 -30.44
N ALA A 31 -19.41 2.42 -29.40
CA ALA A 31 -18.24 1.91 -28.71
C ALA A 31 -18.58 0.63 -27.92
N PRO A 32 -17.73 -0.42 -27.96
CA PRO A 32 -18.02 -1.68 -27.28
C PRO A 32 -18.19 -1.49 -25.75
N PHE A 33 -19.30 -2.01 -25.22
CA PHE A 33 -19.66 -1.96 -23.79
C PHE A 33 -18.50 -2.47 -22.91
N GLU A 34 -18.01 -3.69 -23.17
CA GLU A 34 -16.93 -4.33 -22.40
C GLU A 34 -15.68 -3.46 -22.29
N LYS A 35 -15.33 -2.77 -23.36
CA LYS A 35 -14.13 -1.92 -23.41
C LYS A 35 -14.29 -0.60 -22.65
N LYS A 36 -15.53 -0.10 -22.53
CA LYS A 36 -15.79 1.24 -21.98
C LYS A 36 -16.31 1.23 -20.55
N MET A 37 -17.04 0.17 -20.19
CA MET A 37 -17.81 0.12 -18.95
C MET A 37 -17.31 -0.92 -17.96
N VAL A 38 -16.64 -1.99 -18.43
CA VAL A 38 -16.14 -3.06 -17.56
C VAL A 38 -14.70 -2.77 -17.18
N VAL A 39 -14.43 -2.83 -15.86
CA VAL A 39 -13.08 -2.65 -15.29
C VAL A 39 -12.47 -4.02 -15.05
N LYS A 40 -11.33 -4.28 -15.70
CA LYS A 40 -10.56 -5.52 -15.51
C LYS A 40 -9.55 -5.35 -14.38
N THR A 41 -9.70 -6.13 -13.33
CA THR A 41 -8.73 -6.15 -12.22
C THR A 41 -7.51 -7.00 -12.55
N TYR A 42 -6.42 -6.81 -11.81
CA TYR A 42 -5.23 -7.68 -11.90
C TYR A 42 -5.49 -9.10 -11.38
N ASP A 43 -6.55 -9.29 -10.61
CA ASP A 43 -7.04 -10.59 -10.20
C ASP A 43 -7.74 -11.36 -11.35
N GLY A 44 -7.94 -10.73 -12.52
CA GLY A 44 -8.72 -11.28 -13.61
C GLY A 44 -10.22 -11.37 -13.30
N ILE A 45 -10.70 -10.48 -12.44
CA ILE A 45 -12.11 -10.29 -12.11
C ILE A 45 -12.61 -9.07 -12.87
N ASP A 46 -13.73 -9.22 -13.57
CA ASP A 46 -14.36 -8.16 -14.33
C ASP A 46 -15.40 -7.45 -13.45
N ILE A 47 -15.13 -6.18 -13.09
CA ILE A 47 -16.06 -5.35 -12.33
C ILE A 47 -17.05 -4.70 -13.30
N GLN A 48 -18.34 -5.01 -13.12
CA GLN A 48 -19.43 -4.45 -13.90
C GLN A 48 -19.81 -3.04 -13.43
N PRO A 49 -20.31 -2.17 -14.32
CA PRO A 49 -20.72 -0.81 -13.93
C PRO A 49 -22.01 -0.78 -13.09
N LEU A 50 -22.77 -1.85 -13.06
CA LEU A 50 -24.02 -2.00 -12.31
C LEU A 50 -24.14 -3.42 -11.77
N TYR A 51 -24.52 -3.51 -10.52
CA TYR A 51 -24.90 -4.76 -9.85
C TYR A 51 -26.35 -4.68 -9.39
N THR A 52 -27.05 -5.79 -9.45
CA THR A 52 -28.47 -5.92 -9.11
C THR A 52 -28.69 -7.09 -8.16
N LYS A 53 -29.92 -7.30 -7.71
CA LYS A 53 -30.29 -8.48 -6.90
C LYS A 53 -29.94 -9.83 -7.59
N ALA A 54 -29.87 -9.85 -8.93
CA ALA A 54 -29.52 -11.08 -9.67
C ALA A 54 -28.04 -11.46 -9.55
N ASP A 55 -27.19 -10.51 -9.18
CA ASP A 55 -25.74 -10.72 -9.10
C ASP A 55 -25.28 -11.30 -7.75
N TRP A 56 -26.17 -11.36 -6.76
CA TRP A 56 -25.89 -11.95 -5.44
C TRP A 56 -27.17 -12.47 -4.78
N ASN A 57 -27.11 -13.70 -4.26
CA ASN A 57 -28.26 -14.33 -3.60
C ASN A 57 -28.37 -13.89 -2.14
N ALA A 58 -29.13 -12.82 -1.90
CA ALA A 58 -29.38 -12.30 -0.56
C ALA A 58 -30.23 -13.21 0.34
N ASP A 59 -31.03 -14.11 -0.24
CA ASP A 59 -32.01 -14.93 0.51
C ASP A 59 -31.32 -15.97 1.41
N SER A 60 -30.09 -16.42 1.06
CA SER A 60 -29.28 -17.34 1.86
C SER A 60 -28.49 -16.67 2.98
N ASN A 61 -28.40 -15.33 3.00
CA ASN A 61 -27.56 -14.53 3.91
C ASN A 61 -26.16 -15.14 4.14
N PRO A 62 -25.36 -15.38 3.08
CA PRO A 62 -24.11 -16.14 3.18
C PRO A 62 -23.05 -15.44 4.05
N SER A 63 -23.17 -14.12 4.27
CA SER A 63 -22.29 -13.34 5.14
C SER A 63 -22.60 -13.50 6.64
N GLY A 64 -23.74 -14.09 7.00
CA GLY A 64 -24.15 -14.30 8.38
C GLY A 64 -24.44 -13.01 9.15
N PHE A 65 -24.40 -13.12 10.49
CA PHE A 65 -24.53 -11.99 11.41
C PHE A 65 -23.17 -11.68 12.08
N PRO A 66 -22.95 -10.45 12.56
CA PRO A 66 -21.76 -10.10 13.34
C PRO A 66 -21.59 -11.06 14.54
N GLY A 67 -20.36 -11.50 14.79
CA GLY A 67 -20.04 -12.45 15.86
C GLY A 67 -20.47 -13.90 15.60
N SER A 68 -20.96 -14.22 14.41
CA SER A 68 -21.40 -15.57 14.02
C SER A 68 -20.70 -16.03 12.75
N ALA A 69 -20.52 -17.34 12.61
CA ALA A 69 -19.94 -17.91 11.40
C ALA A 69 -20.75 -17.50 10.15
N PRO A 70 -20.10 -17.22 9.04
CA PRO A 70 -18.66 -17.40 8.75
C PRO A 70 -17.76 -16.20 9.14
N PHE A 71 -18.19 -15.35 10.04
CA PHE A 71 -17.48 -14.18 10.57
C PHE A 71 -17.15 -13.10 9.54
N THR A 72 -17.73 -13.12 8.38
CA THR A 72 -17.52 -12.10 7.32
C THR A 72 -17.74 -10.68 7.83
N ARG A 73 -18.71 -10.51 8.75
CA ARG A 73 -19.08 -9.23 9.37
C ARG A 73 -18.33 -8.93 10.68
N GLY A 74 -17.27 -9.69 10.99
CA GLY A 74 -16.47 -9.53 12.20
C GLY A 74 -16.76 -10.57 13.27
N THR A 75 -15.84 -10.66 14.22
CA THR A 75 -15.81 -11.69 15.28
C THR A 75 -16.63 -11.33 16.52
N SER A 76 -17.06 -10.07 16.65
CA SER A 76 -17.83 -9.56 17.78
C SER A 76 -19.27 -9.22 17.36
N ALA A 77 -20.25 -9.62 18.17
CA ALA A 77 -21.65 -9.26 17.95
C ALA A 77 -21.93 -7.76 18.03
N VAL A 78 -21.13 -7.01 18.77
CA VAL A 78 -21.20 -5.55 18.86
C VAL A 78 -20.27 -4.87 17.84
N GLY A 79 -19.46 -5.65 17.12
CA GLY A 79 -18.47 -5.13 16.18
C GLY A 79 -17.53 -4.12 16.82
N ARG A 80 -17.34 -2.99 16.16
CA ARG A 80 -16.58 -1.84 16.65
C ARG A 80 -17.48 -0.65 17.02
N SER A 81 -18.78 -0.88 17.20
CA SER A 81 -19.74 0.20 17.41
C SER A 81 -19.67 0.85 18.80
N VAL A 82 -19.09 0.17 19.79
CA VAL A 82 -18.93 0.68 21.16
C VAL A 82 -17.59 1.40 21.30
N ASP A 83 -16.49 0.69 21.10
CA ASP A 83 -15.14 1.17 21.41
C ASP A 83 -14.37 1.70 20.19
N GLY A 84 -14.91 1.55 18.98
CA GLY A 84 -14.20 1.82 17.73
C GLY A 84 -13.20 0.71 17.39
N TRP A 85 -12.42 0.91 16.32
CA TRP A 85 -11.25 0.08 16.04
C TRP A 85 -10.04 0.58 16.84
N ASP A 86 -9.07 -0.30 17.05
CA ASP A 86 -7.81 0.05 17.69
C ASP A 86 -7.00 1.00 16.78
N ILE A 87 -6.82 2.24 17.21
CA ILE A 87 -6.01 3.26 16.53
C ILE A 87 -4.55 2.98 16.86
N ARG A 88 -3.87 2.31 15.92
CA ARG A 88 -2.52 1.79 16.12
C ARG A 88 -1.47 2.62 15.37
N GLN A 89 -0.42 3.05 16.08
CA GLN A 89 0.63 3.89 15.49
C GLN A 89 1.99 3.18 15.51
N ILE A 90 2.76 3.33 14.40
CA ILE A 90 4.14 2.84 14.32
C ILE A 90 5.09 3.90 14.86
N HIS A 91 6.03 3.49 15.71
CA HIS A 91 7.13 4.27 16.22
C HIS A 91 8.44 3.69 15.72
N ALA A 92 9.22 4.51 15.00
CA ALA A 92 10.43 4.07 14.28
C ALA A 92 11.55 5.13 14.31
N HIS A 93 11.48 6.15 15.17
CA HIS A 93 12.53 7.14 15.27
C HIS A 93 13.76 6.55 15.97
N ALA A 94 14.95 6.68 15.37
CA ALA A 94 16.18 6.05 15.88
C ALA A 94 16.54 6.44 17.34
N ASP A 95 16.35 7.70 17.70
CA ASP A 95 16.59 8.21 19.06
C ASP A 95 15.46 7.76 20.00
N LYS A 96 15.83 7.03 21.04
CA LYS A 96 14.91 6.48 22.06
C LYS A 96 14.12 7.56 22.79
N SER A 97 14.75 8.68 23.11
CA SER A 97 14.08 9.78 23.84
C SER A 97 13.03 10.46 22.98
N ILE A 98 13.31 10.64 21.69
CA ILE A 98 12.33 11.19 20.72
C ILE A 98 11.21 10.16 20.52
N ALA A 99 11.53 8.87 20.35
CA ALA A 99 10.54 7.82 20.23
C ALA A 99 9.61 7.76 21.45
N ASN A 100 10.15 7.85 22.68
CA ASN A 100 9.37 7.90 23.91
C ASN A 100 8.42 9.10 23.94
N ASN A 101 8.92 10.31 23.67
CA ASN A 101 8.08 11.51 23.61
C ASN A 101 6.95 11.37 22.59
N GLN A 102 7.24 10.81 21.41
CA GLN A 102 6.23 10.55 20.38
C GLN A 102 5.19 9.54 20.84
N ILE A 103 5.59 8.49 21.55
CA ILE A 103 4.68 7.47 22.09
C ILE A 103 3.74 8.11 23.12
N LEU A 104 4.27 8.86 24.08
CA LEU A 104 3.48 9.50 25.13
C LEU A 104 2.50 10.51 24.52
N GLU A 105 2.94 11.35 23.59
CA GLU A 105 2.06 12.30 22.90
C GLU A 105 0.94 11.58 22.12
N ASP A 106 1.26 10.50 21.40
CA ASP A 106 0.27 9.76 20.63
C ASP A 106 -0.78 9.10 21.55
N LEU A 107 -0.36 8.49 22.67
CA LEU A 107 -1.26 7.88 23.65
C LEU A 107 -2.15 8.93 24.34
N GLU A 108 -1.59 10.09 24.72
CA GLU A 108 -2.36 11.20 25.30
C GLU A 108 -3.40 11.78 24.30
N ARG A 109 -3.19 11.59 23.00
CA ARG A 109 -4.00 12.17 21.92
C ARG A 109 -4.84 11.17 21.15
N GLY A 110 -5.15 10.02 21.74
CA GLY A 110 -6.17 9.09 21.24
C GLY A 110 -5.65 7.89 20.45
N VAL A 111 -4.35 7.65 20.40
CA VAL A 111 -3.79 6.35 19.99
C VAL A 111 -4.08 5.34 21.11
N THR A 112 -4.53 4.15 20.74
CA THR A 112 -4.93 3.12 21.70
C THR A 112 -3.91 1.98 21.81
N SER A 113 -3.06 1.80 20.79
CA SER A 113 -1.94 0.86 20.83
C SER A 113 -0.76 1.33 19.99
N ILE A 114 0.43 0.82 20.32
CA ILE A 114 1.68 1.22 19.69
C ILE A 114 2.41 0.03 19.08
N ILE A 115 3.10 0.29 17.95
CA ILE A 115 4.04 -0.66 17.34
C ILE A 115 5.44 -0.10 17.52
N LEU A 116 6.33 -0.86 18.13
CA LEU A 116 7.75 -0.56 18.23
C LEU A 116 8.48 -1.26 17.09
N GLN A 117 8.90 -0.50 16.09
CA GLN A 117 9.73 -1.01 15.02
C GLN A 117 11.19 -0.92 15.43
N PHE A 118 11.83 -2.06 15.61
CA PHE A 118 13.26 -2.16 15.90
C PHE A 118 14.07 -1.79 14.66
N ASP A 119 15.25 -1.21 14.85
CA ASP A 119 16.12 -0.86 13.73
C ASP A 119 16.70 -2.09 13.00
N GLU A 120 17.34 -1.87 11.88
CA GLU A 120 17.90 -2.95 11.05
C GLU A 120 18.98 -3.75 11.77
N ALA A 121 19.79 -3.11 12.64
CA ALA A 121 20.81 -3.80 13.41
C ALA A 121 20.18 -4.77 14.42
N ALA A 122 19.21 -4.31 15.20
CA ALA A 122 18.50 -5.15 16.17
C ALA A 122 17.75 -6.31 15.48
N ARG A 123 17.07 -6.03 14.36
CA ARG A 123 16.38 -7.08 13.56
C ARG A 123 17.34 -8.12 12.98
N ALA A 124 18.60 -7.72 12.72
CA ALA A 124 19.67 -8.63 12.31
C ALA A 124 20.36 -9.36 13.48
N GLY A 125 19.88 -9.17 14.71
CA GLY A 125 20.48 -9.78 15.91
C GLY A 125 21.87 -9.21 16.25
N LYS A 126 22.12 -7.94 15.94
CA LYS A 126 23.39 -7.26 16.16
C LYS A 126 23.22 -6.09 17.14
N ASN A 127 24.29 -5.80 17.87
CA ASN A 127 24.39 -4.53 18.58
C ASN A 127 24.72 -3.41 17.58
N GLY A 128 24.09 -2.25 17.68
CA GLY A 128 24.33 -1.15 16.77
C GLY A 128 25.78 -0.63 16.76
N ALA A 129 26.51 -0.77 17.86
CA ALA A 129 27.93 -0.43 17.89
C ALA A 129 28.80 -1.35 17.00
N ASP A 130 28.34 -2.58 16.79
CA ASP A 130 29.03 -3.58 15.97
C ASP A 130 28.52 -3.60 14.52
N ALA A 131 27.41 -2.91 14.25
CA ALA A 131 26.79 -2.80 12.93
C ALA A 131 26.35 -1.34 12.63
N PRO A 132 27.31 -0.39 12.58
CA PRO A 132 26.99 1.05 12.48
C PRO A 132 26.25 1.42 11.19
N ASP A 133 26.41 0.66 10.12
CA ASP A 133 25.72 0.86 8.84
C ASP A 133 24.22 0.50 8.90
N LEU A 134 23.81 -0.30 9.88
CA LEU A 134 22.43 -0.74 10.11
C LEU A 134 21.77 0.00 11.29
N ALA A 135 22.58 0.55 12.19
CA ALA A 135 22.10 1.16 13.43
C ALA A 135 21.23 2.39 13.16
N GLY A 136 20.07 2.41 13.79
CA GLY A 136 19.08 3.49 13.67
C GLY A 136 18.32 3.54 12.35
N ARG A 137 18.65 2.68 11.36
CA ARG A 137 17.94 2.64 10.10
C ARG A 137 16.58 1.96 10.27
N SER A 138 15.57 2.61 9.74
CA SER A 138 14.19 2.08 9.66
C SER A 138 13.64 1.61 11.01
N GLY A 139 14.04 2.21 12.14
CA GLY A 139 13.52 1.80 13.44
C GLY A 139 14.24 2.41 14.63
N ILE A 140 13.74 2.08 15.82
CA ILE A 140 14.24 2.52 17.12
C ILE A 140 15.47 1.68 17.51
N MET A 141 16.50 2.31 18.03
CA MET A 141 17.71 1.65 18.52
C MET A 141 17.46 0.97 19.87
N ILE A 142 16.78 -0.17 19.85
CA ILE A 142 16.49 -1.00 21.04
C ILE A 142 17.35 -2.25 20.96
N TYR A 143 18.39 -2.33 21.79
CA TYR A 143 19.32 -3.46 21.82
C TYR A 143 19.29 -4.22 23.15
N SER A 144 18.73 -3.61 24.20
CA SER A 144 18.67 -4.15 25.56
C SER A 144 17.32 -3.91 26.21
N LYS A 145 17.12 -4.53 27.38
CA LYS A 145 15.94 -4.26 28.22
C LYS A 145 15.92 -2.81 28.71
N GLU A 146 17.08 -2.26 29.00
CA GLU A 146 17.23 -0.85 29.43
C GLU A 146 16.82 0.10 28.29
N ASP A 147 17.22 -0.17 27.04
CA ASP A 147 16.78 0.61 25.90
C ASP A 147 15.25 0.56 25.73
N LEU A 148 14.67 -0.64 25.89
CA LEU A 148 13.21 -0.81 25.83
C LEU A 148 12.51 -0.08 26.99
N ALA A 149 13.12 -0.09 28.19
CA ALA A 149 12.60 0.64 29.34
C ALA A 149 12.63 2.16 29.13
N ASP A 150 13.70 2.69 28.51
CA ASP A 150 13.80 4.11 28.11
C ASP A 150 12.70 4.50 27.12
N VAL A 151 12.48 3.67 26.10
CA VAL A 151 11.45 3.91 25.05
C VAL A 151 10.03 3.88 25.64
N LEU A 152 9.79 3.04 26.63
CA LEU A 152 8.48 2.84 27.26
C LEU A 152 8.35 3.52 28.63
N ASP A 153 9.26 4.44 28.96
CA ASP A 153 9.13 5.18 30.22
C ASP A 153 7.86 6.04 30.24
N GLY A 154 7.13 6.00 31.34
CA GLY A 154 5.85 6.69 31.49
C GLY A 154 4.65 5.98 30.84
N VAL A 155 4.85 4.92 30.05
CA VAL A 155 3.75 4.17 29.42
C VAL A 155 3.13 3.20 30.45
N LEU A 156 1.79 3.21 30.52
CA LEU A 156 1.02 2.28 31.37
C LEU A 156 0.88 0.93 30.65
N LEU A 157 1.84 0.01 30.87
CA LEU A 157 2.00 -1.24 30.15
C LEU A 157 0.91 -2.31 30.40
N ASP A 158 0.05 -2.08 31.37
CA ASP A 158 -1.15 -2.87 31.66
C ASP A 158 -2.41 -2.35 30.95
N LEU A 159 -2.31 -1.18 30.29
CA LEU A 159 -3.40 -0.54 29.55
C LEU A 159 -3.07 -0.36 28.07
N ALA A 160 -1.90 0.21 27.75
CA ALA A 160 -1.46 0.43 26.39
C ALA A 160 -0.88 -0.86 25.78
N SER A 161 -1.50 -1.38 24.73
CA SER A 161 -1.00 -2.56 24.02
C SER A 161 0.29 -2.22 23.26
N VAL A 162 1.35 -2.99 23.53
CA VAL A 162 2.66 -2.86 22.87
C VAL A 162 2.88 -4.01 21.90
N SER A 163 3.03 -3.69 20.61
CA SER A 163 3.34 -4.63 19.54
C SER A 163 4.80 -4.49 19.12
N LEU A 164 5.51 -5.59 18.91
CA LEU A 164 6.92 -5.60 18.53
C LEU A 164 7.08 -5.91 17.04
N GLU A 165 7.93 -5.15 16.35
CA GLU A 165 8.36 -5.43 14.97
C GLU A 165 9.88 -5.61 14.96
N ALA A 166 10.31 -6.80 15.38
CA ALA A 166 11.73 -7.14 15.54
C ALA A 166 12.24 -8.15 14.48
N GLY A 167 11.45 -8.42 13.42
CA GLY A 167 11.82 -9.32 12.33
C GLY A 167 12.22 -10.71 12.84
N ALA A 168 13.38 -11.19 12.38
CA ALA A 168 13.90 -12.51 12.79
C ALA A 168 14.23 -12.62 14.28
N GLN A 169 14.33 -11.50 15.00
CA GLN A 169 14.66 -11.47 16.44
C GLN A 169 13.44 -11.30 17.33
N GLY A 170 12.25 -11.63 16.83
CA GLY A 170 10.99 -11.53 17.58
C GLY A 170 11.01 -12.24 18.93
N ALA A 171 11.60 -13.44 19.03
CA ALA A 171 11.71 -14.18 20.29
C ALA A 171 12.65 -13.48 21.31
N ALA A 172 13.75 -12.92 20.85
CA ALA A 172 14.66 -12.13 21.68
C ALA A 172 13.96 -10.85 22.20
N ALA A 173 13.30 -10.12 21.30
CA ALA A 173 12.55 -8.92 21.66
C ALA A 173 11.39 -9.22 22.63
N ALA A 174 10.68 -10.33 22.45
CA ALA A 174 9.67 -10.81 23.39
C ALA A 174 10.25 -11.08 24.78
N SER A 175 11.46 -11.64 24.86
CA SER A 175 12.16 -11.88 26.12
C SER A 175 12.50 -10.57 26.85
N LEU A 176 12.92 -9.53 26.11
CA LEU A 176 13.16 -8.19 26.68
C LEU A 176 11.87 -7.57 27.23
N LEU A 177 10.75 -7.68 26.50
CA LEU A 177 9.48 -7.12 26.93
C LEU A 177 8.90 -7.86 28.14
N LYS A 178 9.00 -9.20 28.17
CA LYS A 178 8.59 -10.02 29.34
C LYS A 178 9.40 -9.65 30.59
N ALA A 179 10.71 -9.47 30.43
CA ALA A 179 11.57 -9.02 31.52
C ALA A 179 11.19 -7.62 32.02
N LEU A 180 10.88 -6.70 31.11
CA LEU A 180 10.41 -5.35 31.48
C LEU A 180 9.08 -5.37 32.22
N TRP A 181 8.10 -6.18 31.79
CA TRP A 181 6.84 -6.36 32.53
C TRP A 181 7.08 -6.85 33.95
N SER A 182 7.97 -7.85 34.11
CA SER A 182 8.35 -8.35 35.44
C SER A 182 8.99 -7.28 36.32
N ASP A 183 9.94 -6.51 35.78
CA ASP A 183 10.63 -5.43 36.51
C ASP A 183 9.67 -4.30 36.95
N LYS A 184 8.67 -4.00 36.10
CA LYS A 184 7.61 -3.01 36.40
C LYS A 184 6.49 -3.59 37.27
N GLY A 185 6.55 -4.85 37.67
CA GLY A 185 5.55 -5.51 38.52
C GLY A 185 4.21 -5.75 37.84
N ILE A 186 4.19 -5.78 36.51
CA ILE A 186 2.98 -6.11 35.74
C ILE A 186 2.71 -7.60 35.84
N ALA A 187 1.55 -7.97 36.39
CA ALA A 187 1.15 -9.37 36.47
C ALA A 187 0.91 -9.92 35.05
N ASN A 188 1.23 -11.19 34.83
CA ASN A 188 1.15 -11.83 33.51
C ASN A 188 -0.25 -11.74 32.89
N ASP A 189 -1.31 -11.81 33.69
CA ASP A 189 -2.72 -11.69 33.26
C ASP A 189 -3.15 -10.25 32.95
N LYS A 190 -2.29 -9.27 33.26
CA LYS A 190 -2.48 -7.84 32.97
C LYS A 190 -1.63 -7.37 31.79
N ALA A 191 -0.55 -8.08 31.45
CA ALA A 191 0.28 -7.76 30.32
C ALA A 191 -0.55 -7.80 29.01
N VAL A 192 -0.46 -6.73 28.21
CA VAL A 192 -1.19 -6.58 26.94
C VAL A 192 -0.21 -6.25 25.81
N GLY A 193 -0.36 -6.88 24.64
CA GLY A 193 0.52 -6.64 23.51
C GLY A 193 0.59 -7.77 22.49
N ALA A 194 1.58 -7.68 21.60
CA ALA A 194 1.83 -8.68 20.59
C ALA A 194 3.34 -8.82 20.30
N PHE A 195 3.83 -10.05 20.25
CA PHE A 195 5.24 -10.31 19.94
C PHE A 195 5.51 -10.36 18.43
N ASN A 196 4.49 -10.60 17.61
CA ASN A 196 4.49 -10.49 16.15
C ASN A 196 5.58 -11.31 15.44
N LEU A 197 5.82 -12.55 15.86
CA LEU A 197 6.74 -13.44 15.14
C LEU A 197 6.14 -13.81 13.79
N ASP A 198 6.90 -13.57 12.73
CA ASP A 198 6.53 -13.88 11.35
C ASP A 198 7.76 -14.34 10.55
N PRO A 199 8.23 -15.59 10.74
CA PRO A 199 9.44 -16.06 10.07
C PRO A 199 9.32 -16.08 8.53
N LEU A 200 8.18 -16.49 7.95
CA LEU A 200 8.02 -16.53 6.49
C LEU A 200 7.87 -15.12 5.89
N GLY A 201 7.15 -14.22 6.56
CA GLY A 201 7.07 -12.82 6.15
C GLY A 201 8.43 -12.13 6.23
N THR A 202 9.21 -12.39 7.28
CA THR A 202 10.59 -11.90 7.42
C THR A 202 11.48 -12.43 6.30
N LEU A 203 11.43 -13.74 6.02
CA LEU A 203 12.19 -14.36 4.93
C LEU A 203 11.84 -13.74 3.58
N ALA A 204 10.55 -13.56 3.30
CA ALA A 204 10.07 -12.95 2.07
C ALA A 204 10.56 -11.50 1.90
N ALA A 205 10.56 -10.72 3.00
CA ALA A 205 10.95 -9.31 2.98
C ALA A 205 12.47 -9.10 2.89
N THR A 206 13.26 -9.96 3.56
CA THR A 206 14.70 -9.75 3.72
C THR A 206 15.58 -10.72 2.91
N GLY A 207 14.99 -11.81 2.43
CA GLY A 207 15.68 -12.90 1.75
C GLY A 207 16.45 -13.82 2.71
N THR A 208 16.43 -13.56 4.02
CA THR A 208 17.30 -14.29 4.96
C THR A 208 16.64 -14.53 6.32
N LEU A 209 16.94 -15.69 6.91
CA LEU A 209 16.71 -15.96 8.33
C LEU A 209 18.03 -16.41 8.98
N PRO A 210 18.24 -16.16 10.27
CA PRO A 210 19.44 -16.59 10.99
C PRO A 210 19.50 -18.11 11.19
N THR A 211 18.37 -18.80 11.11
CA THR A 211 18.22 -20.25 11.28
C THR A 211 17.50 -20.86 10.07
N SER A 212 17.36 -22.17 10.02
CA SER A 212 16.51 -22.83 9.03
C SER A 212 15.04 -22.39 9.20
N VAL A 213 14.23 -22.53 8.15
CA VAL A 213 12.78 -22.26 8.23
C VAL A 213 12.14 -23.16 9.29
N GLU A 214 12.55 -24.41 9.39
CA GLU A 214 12.04 -25.39 10.34
C GLU A 214 12.33 -24.95 11.79
N ASP A 215 13.57 -24.56 12.09
CA ASP A 215 13.94 -24.05 13.42
C ASP A 215 13.20 -22.76 13.77
N ALA A 216 13.09 -21.83 12.83
CA ALA A 216 12.35 -20.58 13.04
C ALA A 216 10.85 -20.81 13.32
N LEU A 217 10.24 -21.81 12.65
CA LEU A 217 8.85 -22.21 12.93
C LEU A 217 8.72 -22.90 14.30
N ALA A 218 9.70 -23.72 14.69
CA ALA A 218 9.73 -24.36 16.01
C ALA A 218 9.86 -23.33 17.14
N ASP A 219 10.72 -22.33 16.99
CA ASP A 219 10.89 -21.23 17.94
C ASP A 219 9.63 -20.37 18.08
N MET A 220 9.01 -20.04 16.95
CA MET A 220 7.72 -19.33 16.93
C MET A 220 6.65 -20.15 17.70
N ALA A 221 6.54 -21.45 17.44
CA ALA A 221 5.57 -22.32 18.09
C ALA A 221 5.88 -22.47 19.58
N GLY A 222 7.15 -22.56 19.96
CA GLY A 222 7.60 -22.58 21.36
C GLY A 222 7.19 -21.31 22.13
N LEU A 223 7.42 -20.15 21.53
CA LEU A 223 6.99 -18.87 22.13
C LEU A 223 5.46 -18.77 22.21
N ALA A 224 4.74 -19.24 21.19
CA ALA A 224 3.28 -19.26 21.21
C ALA A 224 2.75 -20.11 22.35
N LYS A 225 3.36 -21.28 22.60
CA LYS A 225 3.00 -22.17 23.70
C LYS A 225 3.25 -21.52 25.07
N ASP A 226 4.39 -20.85 25.26
CA ASP A 226 4.67 -20.08 26.47
C ASP A 226 3.67 -18.93 26.66
N THR A 227 3.36 -18.21 25.58
CA THR A 227 2.40 -17.10 25.61
C THR A 227 1.00 -17.56 26.02
N VAL A 228 0.50 -18.64 25.44
CA VAL A 228 -0.81 -19.23 25.81
C VAL A 228 -0.85 -19.62 27.28
N ALA A 229 0.24 -20.17 27.82
CA ALA A 229 0.29 -20.62 29.20
C ALA A 229 0.38 -19.48 30.20
N ASN A 230 1.06 -18.38 29.87
CA ASN A 230 1.48 -17.38 30.84
C ASN A 230 0.89 -15.98 30.60
N TYR A 231 0.50 -15.62 29.37
CA TYR A 231 0.12 -14.25 28.99
C TYR A 231 -1.22 -14.23 28.24
N PRO A 232 -2.36 -14.38 28.90
CA PRO A 232 -3.67 -14.63 28.24
C PRO A 232 -4.19 -13.49 27.37
N LYS A 233 -3.61 -12.27 27.47
CA LYS A 233 -3.98 -11.08 26.66
C LYS A 233 -2.93 -10.69 25.65
N VAL A 234 -1.94 -11.56 25.40
CA VAL A 234 -0.85 -11.32 24.46
C VAL A 234 -0.98 -12.29 23.30
N THR A 235 -0.77 -11.82 22.08
CA THR A 235 -0.60 -12.66 20.88
C THR A 235 0.88 -12.78 20.52
N SER A 236 1.28 -13.90 19.92
CA SER A 236 2.68 -14.16 19.63
C SER A 236 3.02 -14.17 18.15
N VAL A 237 2.05 -14.44 17.29
CA VAL A 237 2.27 -14.69 15.87
C VAL A 237 1.56 -13.65 15.02
N LYS A 238 2.25 -13.14 14.01
CA LYS A 238 1.70 -12.25 12.99
C LYS A 238 1.88 -12.89 11.61
N ILE A 239 0.91 -12.66 10.75
CA ILE A 239 1.04 -12.93 9.32
C ILE A 239 0.98 -11.58 8.63
N ASP A 240 2.12 -11.08 8.20
CA ASP A 240 2.25 -9.79 7.52
C ASP A 240 2.44 -9.98 6.02
N THR A 241 1.45 -9.60 5.26
CA THR A 241 1.51 -9.72 3.80
C THR A 241 2.09 -8.49 3.11
N SER A 242 2.57 -7.50 3.87
CA SER A 242 3.06 -6.22 3.32
C SER A 242 4.21 -6.38 2.33
N ALA A 243 5.11 -7.35 2.52
CA ALA A 243 6.20 -7.63 1.60
C ALA A 243 5.67 -8.11 0.23
N TYR A 244 4.71 -9.02 0.23
CA TYR A 244 4.09 -9.54 -0.99
C TYR A 244 3.28 -8.47 -1.71
N TYR A 245 2.44 -7.76 -0.97
CA TYR A 245 1.64 -6.66 -1.51
C TYR A 245 2.53 -5.54 -2.04
N GLY A 246 3.59 -5.19 -1.32
CA GLY A 246 4.60 -4.22 -1.72
C GLY A 246 5.33 -4.61 -3.00
N ALA A 247 5.60 -5.90 -3.21
CA ALA A 247 6.23 -6.42 -4.43
C ALA A 247 5.31 -6.44 -5.66
N GLY A 248 3.99 -6.27 -5.48
CA GLY A 248 3.06 -6.19 -6.61
C GLY A 248 1.88 -7.15 -6.57
N ALA A 249 1.77 -8.00 -5.55
CA ALA A 249 0.69 -8.99 -5.43
C ALA A 249 -0.70 -8.37 -5.62
N THR A 250 -1.60 -9.18 -6.20
CA THR A 250 -3.03 -8.87 -6.30
C THR A 250 -3.74 -9.11 -4.97
N GLU A 251 -5.00 -8.68 -4.87
CA GLU A 251 -5.79 -8.89 -3.66
C GLU A 251 -6.01 -10.39 -3.38
N THR A 252 -6.22 -11.21 -4.41
CA THR A 252 -6.43 -12.66 -4.25
C THR A 252 -5.14 -13.42 -3.99
N GLN A 253 -4.00 -12.99 -4.55
CA GLN A 253 -2.68 -13.51 -4.19
C GLN A 253 -2.36 -13.20 -2.73
N ASP A 254 -2.61 -11.97 -2.28
CA ASP A 254 -2.40 -11.52 -0.90
C ASP A 254 -3.19 -12.40 0.09
N LEU A 255 -4.47 -12.67 -0.21
CA LEU A 255 -5.33 -13.56 0.55
C LEU A 255 -4.82 -15.01 0.59
N ALA A 256 -4.45 -15.56 -0.57
CA ALA A 256 -3.97 -16.94 -0.68
C ALA A 256 -2.67 -17.17 0.09
N ILE A 257 -1.73 -16.22 -0.01
CA ILE A 257 -0.46 -16.21 0.72
C ILE A 257 -0.71 -16.14 2.23
N ALA A 258 -1.61 -15.25 2.68
CA ALA A 258 -1.98 -15.14 4.09
C ALA A 258 -2.54 -16.46 4.64
N LEU A 259 -3.42 -17.12 3.87
CA LEU A 259 -3.99 -18.43 4.27
C LEU A 259 -2.93 -19.51 4.34
N ALA A 260 -2.08 -19.65 3.33
CA ALA A 260 -1.04 -20.67 3.27
C ALA A 260 0.02 -20.47 4.38
N THR A 261 0.38 -19.22 4.66
CA THR A 261 1.21 -18.87 5.81
C THR A 261 0.51 -19.24 7.11
N GLY A 262 -0.79 -18.91 7.24
CA GLY A 262 -1.61 -19.24 8.40
C GLY A 262 -1.70 -20.72 8.67
N VAL A 263 -1.89 -21.54 7.63
CA VAL A 263 -1.91 -23.00 7.74
C VAL A 263 -0.54 -23.54 8.16
N THR A 264 0.55 -22.98 7.61
CA THR A 264 1.92 -23.37 8.00
C THR A 264 2.18 -23.08 9.47
N TYR A 265 1.79 -21.92 9.97
CA TYR A 265 1.97 -21.55 11.38
C TYR A 265 1.04 -22.33 12.30
N LEU A 266 -0.21 -22.54 11.89
CA LEU A 266 -1.17 -23.36 12.65
C LEU A 266 -0.65 -24.80 12.85
N ARG A 267 -0.12 -25.43 11.79
CA ARG A 267 0.50 -26.76 11.86
C ARG A 267 1.68 -26.78 12.83
N ALA A 268 2.63 -25.85 12.68
CA ALA A 268 3.79 -25.77 13.57
C ALA A 268 3.42 -25.64 15.05
N MET A 269 2.42 -24.81 15.37
CA MET A 269 1.92 -24.64 16.73
C MET A 269 1.17 -25.87 17.26
N VAL A 270 0.40 -26.55 16.41
CA VAL A 270 -0.30 -27.80 16.79
C VAL A 270 0.71 -28.92 17.01
N ASP A 271 1.73 -29.05 16.16
CA ASP A 271 2.81 -30.04 16.34
C ASP A 271 3.61 -29.78 17.62
N ALA A 272 3.75 -28.52 18.05
CA ALA A 272 4.32 -28.16 19.36
C ALA A 272 3.41 -28.45 20.57
N GLY A 273 2.17 -28.92 20.32
CA GLY A 273 1.23 -29.39 21.34
C GLY A 273 0.18 -28.38 21.78
N LEU A 274 -0.04 -27.30 21.01
CA LEU A 274 -1.22 -26.44 21.19
C LEU A 274 -2.46 -27.11 20.56
N SER A 275 -3.65 -26.83 21.08
CA SER A 275 -4.89 -27.13 20.35
C SER A 275 -5.05 -26.18 19.17
N VAL A 276 -5.86 -26.57 18.18
CA VAL A 276 -6.20 -25.68 17.05
C VAL A 276 -6.76 -24.34 17.54
N ASP A 277 -7.61 -24.38 18.57
CA ASP A 277 -8.19 -23.18 19.17
C ASP A 277 -7.15 -22.25 19.80
N GLN A 278 -6.21 -22.82 20.54
CA GLN A 278 -5.13 -22.06 21.15
C GLN A 278 -4.23 -21.44 20.08
N ALA A 279 -3.86 -22.22 19.08
CA ALA A 279 -2.99 -21.77 17.98
C ALA A 279 -3.66 -20.68 17.14
N ALA A 280 -4.92 -20.87 16.74
CA ALA A 280 -5.64 -19.88 15.92
C ALA A 280 -5.78 -18.52 16.61
N ARG A 281 -6.00 -18.50 17.94
CA ARG A 281 -6.09 -17.25 18.73
C ARG A 281 -4.77 -16.52 18.91
N GLN A 282 -3.63 -17.18 18.66
CA GLN A 282 -2.32 -16.54 18.71
C GLN A 282 -1.98 -15.77 17.44
N ILE A 283 -2.74 -15.94 16.35
CA ILE A 283 -2.43 -15.37 15.05
C ILE A 283 -3.17 -14.04 14.84
N THR A 284 -2.42 -13.00 14.49
CA THR A 284 -2.93 -11.74 13.95
C THR A 284 -2.60 -11.65 12.48
N PHE A 285 -3.59 -11.38 11.63
CA PHE A 285 -3.38 -11.12 10.20
C PHE A 285 -3.24 -9.63 9.94
N SER A 286 -2.20 -9.24 9.20
CA SER A 286 -1.93 -7.86 8.83
C SER A 286 -1.96 -7.73 7.31
N PHE A 287 -2.93 -6.96 6.79
CA PHE A 287 -3.12 -6.70 5.37
C PHE A 287 -2.87 -5.25 5.02
N SER A 288 -2.17 -5.03 3.90
CA SER A 288 -2.03 -3.70 3.32
C SER A 288 -3.21 -3.37 2.41
N ASN A 289 -3.81 -2.19 2.58
CA ASN A 289 -4.87 -1.68 1.72
C ASN A 289 -4.33 -0.63 0.75
N GLY A 290 -4.66 -0.76 -0.53
CA GLY A 290 -4.43 0.25 -1.57
C GLY A 290 -5.46 1.38 -1.55
N ALA A 291 -5.35 2.29 -2.52
CA ALA A 291 -6.29 3.41 -2.64
C ALA A 291 -7.67 3.04 -3.21
N ASP A 292 -7.85 1.83 -3.76
CA ASP A 292 -9.14 1.31 -4.18
C ASP A 292 -9.92 0.83 -2.95
N ILE A 293 -10.93 1.62 -2.59
CA ILE A 293 -11.73 1.41 -1.38
C ILE A 293 -12.50 0.08 -1.44
N PHE A 294 -13.11 -0.21 -2.57
CA PHE A 294 -14.03 -1.35 -2.68
C PHE A 294 -13.28 -2.68 -2.70
N THR A 295 -12.15 -2.73 -3.38
CA THR A 295 -11.29 -3.92 -3.37
C THR A 295 -10.73 -4.20 -1.97
N GLY A 296 -10.32 -3.14 -1.25
CA GLY A 296 -9.88 -3.25 0.15
C GLY A 296 -10.97 -3.79 1.08
N ILE A 297 -12.20 -3.26 0.99
CA ILE A 297 -13.35 -3.72 1.79
C ILE A 297 -13.63 -5.21 1.49
N ALA A 298 -13.73 -5.57 0.21
CA ALA A 298 -14.03 -6.93 -0.20
C ALA A 298 -12.93 -7.93 0.23
N LYS A 299 -11.65 -7.53 0.16
CA LYS A 299 -10.51 -8.32 0.63
C LYS A 299 -10.63 -8.67 2.11
N LEU A 300 -10.86 -7.69 2.97
CA LEU A 300 -10.94 -7.92 4.42
C LEU A 300 -12.15 -8.79 4.80
N ARG A 301 -13.27 -8.66 4.10
CA ARG A 301 -14.43 -9.52 4.25
C ARG A 301 -14.14 -10.97 3.82
N ALA A 302 -13.50 -11.14 2.66
CA ALA A 302 -13.07 -12.42 2.13
C ALA A 302 -12.05 -13.12 3.04
N ALA A 303 -11.09 -12.37 3.60
CA ALA A 303 -10.09 -12.89 4.52
C ALA A 303 -10.72 -13.59 5.73
N ARG A 304 -11.69 -12.95 6.40
CA ARG A 304 -12.38 -13.54 7.55
C ARG A 304 -13.15 -14.80 7.19
N PHE A 305 -13.87 -14.78 6.07
CA PHE A 305 -14.59 -15.96 5.58
C PHE A 305 -13.65 -17.14 5.34
N LEU A 306 -12.55 -16.89 4.62
CA LEU A 306 -11.56 -17.90 4.26
C LEU A 306 -10.87 -18.51 5.48
N TRP A 307 -10.45 -17.66 6.43
CA TRP A 307 -9.82 -18.14 7.66
C TRP A 307 -10.77 -18.99 8.51
N ALA A 308 -12.03 -18.58 8.62
CA ALA A 308 -13.04 -19.37 9.32
C ALA A 308 -13.17 -20.78 8.72
N GLN A 309 -13.11 -20.92 7.38
CA GLN A 309 -13.14 -22.23 6.72
C GLN A 309 -11.89 -23.06 7.03
N VAL A 310 -10.70 -22.43 7.05
CA VAL A 310 -9.44 -23.10 7.38
C VAL A 310 -9.48 -23.65 8.82
N VAL A 311 -9.83 -22.81 9.80
CA VAL A 311 -9.90 -23.25 11.21
C VAL A 311 -10.95 -24.32 11.42
N LYS A 312 -12.12 -24.20 10.79
CA LYS A 312 -13.17 -25.22 10.82
C LYS A 312 -12.68 -26.54 10.24
N ALA A 313 -12.02 -26.52 9.07
CA ALA A 313 -11.48 -27.72 8.43
C ALA A 313 -10.36 -28.37 9.26
N SER A 314 -9.64 -27.57 10.05
CA SER A 314 -8.61 -28.04 10.99
C SER A 314 -9.17 -28.59 12.31
N GLY A 315 -10.50 -28.59 12.49
CA GLY A 315 -11.16 -29.11 13.71
C GLY A 315 -11.27 -28.09 14.85
N GLY A 316 -11.06 -26.78 14.58
CA GLY A 316 -11.23 -25.73 15.57
C GLY A 316 -12.69 -25.47 15.94
N SER A 317 -12.92 -25.04 17.17
CA SER A 317 -14.24 -24.66 17.66
C SER A 317 -14.79 -23.43 16.94
N LEU A 318 -16.08 -23.18 17.06
CA LEU A 318 -16.73 -22.01 16.46
C LEU A 318 -16.07 -20.70 16.93
N GLU A 319 -15.73 -20.63 18.21
CA GLU A 319 -15.12 -19.45 18.81
C GLU A 319 -13.69 -19.17 18.30
N ALA A 320 -12.99 -20.20 17.82
CA ALA A 320 -11.64 -20.08 17.28
C ALA A 320 -11.60 -19.70 15.79
N GLN A 321 -12.74 -19.81 15.09
CA GLN A 321 -12.82 -19.51 13.65
C GLN A 321 -12.74 -18.00 13.34
N GLY A 322 -12.84 -17.13 14.34
CA GLY A 322 -12.71 -15.68 14.17
C GLY A 322 -11.28 -15.29 13.82
N MET A 323 -11.12 -14.32 12.92
CA MET A 323 -9.82 -13.73 12.54
C MET A 323 -9.58 -12.47 13.36
N ASN A 324 -8.37 -12.33 13.94
CA ASN A 324 -7.87 -11.05 14.45
C ASN A 324 -7.19 -10.32 13.27
N LEU A 325 -7.73 -9.16 12.88
CA LEU A 325 -7.40 -8.50 11.62
C LEU A 325 -6.87 -7.09 11.83
N HIS A 326 -5.63 -6.86 11.40
CA HIS A 326 -4.99 -5.55 11.34
C HIS A 326 -4.94 -5.06 9.88
N ALA A 327 -5.34 -3.83 9.63
CA ALA A 327 -5.23 -3.18 8.33
C ALA A 327 -4.18 -2.06 8.37
N THR A 328 -3.30 -2.01 7.37
CA THR A 328 -2.29 -0.96 7.24
C THR A 328 -2.43 -0.27 5.89
N THR A 329 -2.23 1.04 5.83
CA THR A 329 -2.16 1.75 4.55
C THR A 329 -0.94 1.27 3.76
N ALA A 330 -1.14 0.93 2.48
CA ALA A 330 -0.08 0.36 1.66
C ALA A 330 0.98 1.40 1.28
N ALA A 331 2.24 1.19 1.65
CA ALA A 331 3.36 2.03 1.24
C ALA A 331 3.50 2.12 -0.29
N ARG A 332 3.17 1.03 -1.02
CA ARG A 332 3.17 0.99 -2.49
C ARG A 332 2.31 2.09 -3.13
N ALA A 333 1.21 2.49 -2.48
CA ALA A 333 0.28 3.50 -2.99
C ALA A 333 0.74 4.94 -2.74
N LEU A 334 1.73 5.16 -1.87
CA LEU A 334 2.23 6.48 -1.52
C LEU A 334 3.32 6.94 -2.48
N SER A 335 3.33 8.24 -2.78
CA SER A 335 4.32 8.89 -3.63
C SER A 335 5.31 9.71 -2.81
N LYS A 336 6.55 9.83 -3.31
CA LYS A 336 7.56 10.75 -2.81
C LYS A 336 7.33 12.18 -3.36
N ARG A 337 6.81 12.26 -4.59
CA ARG A 337 6.44 13.53 -5.23
C ARG A 337 5.02 13.91 -4.88
N ASP A 338 4.79 15.20 -4.66
CA ASP A 338 3.53 15.76 -4.17
C ASP A 338 2.97 14.96 -2.97
N PRO A 339 3.75 14.80 -1.88
CA PRO A 339 3.37 13.93 -0.76
C PRO A 339 2.09 14.40 -0.05
N TRP A 340 1.68 15.64 -0.24
CA TRP A 340 0.43 16.19 0.29
C TRP A 340 -0.81 15.45 -0.22
N VAL A 341 -0.77 14.96 -1.47
CA VAL A 341 -1.84 14.13 -2.05
C VAL A 341 -1.95 12.77 -1.32
N ASN A 342 -0.87 12.30 -0.67
CA ASN A 342 -0.93 11.08 0.12
C ASN A 342 -1.89 11.18 1.31
N MET A 343 -2.17 12.38 1.84
CA MET A 343 -3.19 12.55 2.89
C MET A 343 -4.56 12.05 2.43
N LEU A 344 -4.91 12.29 1.15
CA LEU A 344 -6.14 11.79 0.56
C LEU A 344 -6.09 10.26 0.36
N ARG A 345 -4.94 9.74 -0.10
CA ARG A 345 -4.75 8.29 -0.28
C ARG A 345 -4.84 7.55 1.05
N THR A 346 -4.16 8.04 2.09
CA THR A 346 -4.19 7.41 3.42
C THR A 346 -5.58 7.50 4.05
N THR A 347 -6.35 8.56 3.79
CA THR A 347 -7.75 8.64 4.22
C THR A 347 -8.61 7.59 3.53
N ALA A 348 -8.47 7.43 2.19
CA ALA A 348 -9.22 6.42 1.44
C ALA A 348 -8.89 4.98 1.89
N THR A 349 -7.61 4.68 2.12
CA THR A 349 -7.17 3.36 2.58
C THR A 349 -7.59 3.08 4.03
N CYS A 350 -7.55 4.07 4.91
CA CYS A 350 -8.07 3.96 6.28
C CYS A 350 -9.58 3.72 6.28
N PHE A 351 -10.32 4.45 5.45
CA PHE A 351 -11.76 4.25 5.25
C PHE A 351 -12.05 2.79 4.83
N ALA A 352 -11.30 2.25 3.87
CA ALA A 352 -11.46 0.87 3.44
C ALA A 352 -11.22 -0.13 4.59
N GLY A 353 -10.20 0.11 5.42
CA GLY A 353 -9.92 -0.69 6.61
C GLY A 353 -11.07 -0.65 7.63
N ALA A 354 -11.59 0.54 7.92
CA ALA A 354 -12.68 0.75 8.86
C ALA A 354 -13.99 0.09 8.40
N ILE A 355 -14.40 0.36 7.17
CA ILE A 355 -15.63 -0.23 6.58
C ILE A 355 -15.47 -1.74 6.36
N GLY A 356 -14.28 -2.20 5.99
CA GLY A 356 -13.93 -3.62 5.90
C GLY A 356 -13.89 -4.33 7.25
N GLY A 357 -14.05 -3.60 8.36
CA GLY A 357 -14.20 -4.13 9.72
C GLY A 357 -12.88 -4.62 10.34
N ALA A 358 -11.77 -3.96 10.05
CA ALA A 358 -10.50 -4.24 10.74
C ALA A 358 -10.61 -4.04 12.24
N ASP A 359 -9.91 -4.90 13.01
CA ASP A 359 -9.84 -4.80 14.46
C ASP A 359 -8.89 -3.70 14.91
N ALA A 360 -7.80 -3.53 14.18
CA ALA A 360 -6.84 -2.46 14.36
C ALA A 360 -6.48 -1.83 13.01
N ILE A 361 -6.17 -0.54 12.99
CA ILE A 361 -5.74 0.16 11.77
C ILE A 361 -4.47 0.95 12.06
N THR A 362 -3.51 0.87 11.13
CA THR A 362 -2.32 1.70 11.10
C THR A 362 -2.31 2.56 9.85
N VAL A 363 -2.25 3.88 10.02
CA VAL A 363 -2.11 4.85 8.94
C VAL A 363 -0.67 5.32 8.87
N LEU A 364 -0.02 5.08 7.73
CA LEU A 364 1.33 5.59 7.48
C LEU A 364 1.30 7.12 7.33
N PRO A 365 2.32 7.84 7.79
CA PRO A 365 2.45 9.28 7.55
C PRO A 365 2.47 9.59 6.05
N PHE A 366 1.90 10.72 5.64
CA PHE A 366 1.80 11.10 4.23
C PHE A 366 3.17 11.27 3.56
N ASP A 367 4.21 11.59 4.35
CA ASP A 367 5.59 11.78 3.93
C ASP A 367 6.48 10.54 4.12
N TYR A 368 5.88 9.37 4.29
CA TYR A 368 6.55 8.09 4.58
C TYR A 368 7.78 7.82 3.69
N HIS A 369 7.73 8.20 2.41
CA HIS A 369 8.85 8.03 1.48
C HIS A 369 9.81 9.22 1.41
N CYS A 370 9.60 10.27 2.20
CA CYS A 370 10.45 11.45 2.23
C CYS A 370 11.53 11.42 3.33
N GLY A 371 11.50 10.41 4.20
CA GLY A 371 12.40 10.22 5.34
C GLY A 371 11.66 9.99 6.65
N VAL A 372 12.29 10.32 7.77
CA VAL A 372 11.68 10.16 9.10
C VAL A 372 10.56 11.20 9.26
N ALA A 373 9.33 10.74 9.44
CA ALA A 373 8.15 11.59 9.55
C ALA A 373 8.28 12.58 10.73
N ASP A 374 7.91 13.84 10.50
CA ASP A 374 7.84 14.85 11.55
C ASP A 374 6.54 14.73 12.38
N ASP A 375 6.45 15.53 13.43
CA ASP A 375 5.29 15.53 14.35
C ASP A 375 3.99 15.92 13.62
N PHE A 376 4.08 16.79 12.59
CA PHE A 376 2.91 17.15 11.80
C PHE A 376 2.38 15.96 10.99
N ALA A 377 3.26 15.25 10.29
CA ALA A 377 2.87 14.09 9.48
C ALA A 377 2.31 12.94 10.34
N ARG A 378 2.91 12.70 11.51
CA ARG A 378 2.42 11.74 12.52
C ARG A 378 1.04 12.13 13.05
N ARG A 379 0.86 13.40 13.39
CA ARG A 379 -0.42 13.95 13.84
C ARG A 379 -1.50 13.78 12.79
N ILE A 380 -1.22 14.02 11.50
CA ILE A 380 -2.19 13.83 10.42
C ILE A 380 -2.58 12.34 10.31
N ALA A 381 -1.61 11.42 10.35
CA ALA A 381 -1.87 9.98 10.30
C ALA A 381 -2.82 9.53 11.44
N ARG A 382 -2.55 9.95 12.68
CA ARG A 382 -3.41 9.70 13.84
C ARG A 382 -4.79 10.32 13.67
N ASN A 383 -4.85 11.63 13.36
CA ASN A 383 -6.11 12.36 13.27
C ASN A 383 -7.01 11.87 12.14
N THR A 384 -6.45 11.32 11.04
CA THR A 384 -7.22 10.67 9.99
C THR A 384 -8.12 9.58 10.57
N GLN A 385 -7.61 8.74 11.46
CA GLN A 385 -8.38 7.68 12.09
C GLN A 385 -9.43 8.23 13.06
N ILE A 386 -9.04 9.22 13.89
CA ILE A 386 -9.92 9.83 14.88
C ILE A 386 -11.10 10.53 14.19
N ILE A 387 -10.86 11.29 13.11
CA ILE A 387 -11.93 11.95 12.33
C ILE A 387 -12.90 10.91 11.76
N LEU A 388 -12.37 9.83 11.17
CA LEU A 388 -13.21 8.78 10.59
C LEU A 388 -14.04 8.05 11.65
N GLN A 389 -13.52 7.89 12.87
CA GLN A 389 -14.21 7.22 13.96
C GLN A 389 -15.19 8.15 14.69
N GLU A 390 -14.76 9.36 15.07
CA GLU A 390 -15.51 10.23 15.97
C GLU A 390 -16.43 11.22 15.22
N GLU A 391 -15.94 11.83 14.13
CA GLU A 391 -16.70 12.84 13.39
C GLU A 391 -17.51 12.20 12.24
N SER A 392 -16.90 11.25 11.52
CA SER A 392 -17.56 10.53 10.41
C SER A 392 -18.41 9.34 10.88
N ALA A 393 -18.27 8.95 12.16
CA ALA A 393 -19.07 7.91 12.81
C ALA A 393 -19.06 6.54 12.07
N LEU A 394 -17.93 6.18 11.43
CA LEU A 394 -17.84 4.97 10.60
C LEU A 394 -17.96 3.68 11.42
N ASN A 395 -17.68 3.72 12.71
CA ASN A 395 -17.80 2.58 13.62
C ASN A 395 -19.25 2.30 14.09
N LYS A 396 -20.20 3.22 13.86
CA LYS A 396 -21.56 3.13 14.44
C LYS A 396 -22.45 2.09 13.76
N VAL A 397 -22.11 1.66 12.54
CA VAL A 397 -22.82 0.59 11.82
C VAL A 397 -21.84 -0.54 11.56
N ILE A 398 -22.20 -1.75 11.99
CA ILE A 398 -21.37 -2.95 11.77
C ILE A 398 -21.52 -3.37 10.31
N ASP A 399 -20.38 -3.51 9.61
CA ASP A 399 -20.33 -3.91 8.21
C ASP A 399 -21.30 -3.12 7.32
N PRO A 400 -21.15 -1.78 7.23
CA PRO A 400 -22.08 -0.96 6.46
C PRO A 400 -22.05 -1.25 4.95
N ALA A 401 -21.04 -1.96 4.46
CA ALA A 401 -20.96 -2.47 3.08
C ALA A 401 -21.75 -3.76 2.87
N GLY A 402 -22.17 -4.43 3.94
CA GLY A 402 -22.97 -5.66 3.90
C GLY A 402 -24.34 -5.43 3.27
N GLY A 403 -24.74 -6.35 2.36
CA GLY A 403 -25.96 -6.23 1.57
C GLY A 403 -25.82 -5.39 0.29
N SER A 404 -24.67 -4.74 0.05
CA SER A 404 -24.34 -4.20 -1.27
C SER A 404 -24.11 -5.33 -2.27
N TRP A 405 -24.94 -5.43 -3.30
CA TRP A 405 -24.78 -6.48 -4.32
C TRP A 405 -23.39 -6.51 -4.91
N PHE A 406 -22.78 -5.35 -5.13
CA PHE A 406 -21.41 -5.24 -5.62
C PHE A 406 -20.38 -5.82 -4.63
N ILE A 407 -20.39 -5.35 -3.38
CA ILE A 407 -19.39 -5.77 -2.38
C ILE A 407 -19.53 -7.26 -2.02
N GLU A 408 -20.76 -7.74 -1.89
CA GLU A 408 -21.01 -9.15 -1.63
C GLU A 408 -20.53 -10.04 -2.78
N ASN A 409 -20.85 -9.66 -4.03
CA ASN A 409 -20.40 -10.36 -5.22
C ASN A 409 -18.87 -10.35 -5.34
N LEU A 410 -18.23 -9.20 -5.16
CA LEU A 410 -16.77 -9.06 -5.23
C LEU A 410 -16.08 -9.88 -4.12
N SER A 411 -16.61 -9.85 -2.89
CA SER A 411 -16.10 -10.66 -1.78
C SER A 411 -16.17 -12.15 -2.10
N GLU A 412 -17.28 -12.62 -2.69
CA GLU A 412 -17.45 -14.01 -3.09
C GLU A 412 -16.47 -14.42 -4.21
N GLN A 413 -16.25 -13.55 -5.20
CA GLN A 413 -15.27 -13.80 -6.25
C GLN A 413 -13.85 -13.87 -5.68
N TYR A 414 -13.50 -13.01 -4.73
CA TYR A 414 -12.22 -13.05 -4.02
C TYR A 414 -12.06 -14.35 -3.22
N VAL A 415 -13.10 -14.77 -2.49
CA VAL A 415 -13.08 -16.05 -1.76
C VAL A 415 -12.78 -17.21 -2.72
N LYS A 416 -13.50 -17.32 -3.84
CA LYS A 416 -13.31 -18.42 -4.80
C LYS A 416 -11.89 -18.44 -5.36
N LYS A 417 -11.43 -17.29 -5.86
CA LYS A 417 -10.13 -17.20 -6.52
C LYS A 417 -8.96 -17.37 -5.56
N ALA A 418 -9.03 -16.75 -4.39
CA ALA A 418 -8.00 -16.91 -3.37
C ALA A 418 -7.94 -18.35 -2.85
N TRP A 419 -9.10 -19.03 -2.75
CA TRP A 419 -9.14 -20.44 -2.36
C TRP A 419 -8.46 -21.36 -3.40
N GLU A 420 -8.70 -21.12 -4.70
CA GLU A 420 -8.02 -21.86 -5.78
C GLU A 420 -6.50 -21.67 -5.71
N LEU A 421 -6.03 -20.43 -5.54
CA LEU A 421 -4.61 -20.12 -5.40
C LEU A 421 -4.00 -20.74 -4.13
N PHE A 422 -4.74 -20.69 -3.01
CA PHE A 422 -4.34 -21.34 -1.76
C PHE A 422 -4.17 -22.86 -1.93
N GLN A 423 -5.13 -23.51 -2.61
CA GLN A 423 -5.04 -24.95 -2.90
C GLN A 423 -3.83 -25.29 -3.78
N ASP A 424 -3.49 -24.45 -4.76
CA ASP A 424 -2.28 -24.60 -5.57
C ASP A 424 -1.01 -24.53 -4.68
N ILE A 425 -0.90 -23.52 -3.83
CA ILE A 425 0.23 -23.38 -2.88
C ILE A 425 0.34 -24.61 -1.97
N GLU A 426 -0.77 -25.08 -1.39
CA GLU A 426 -0.78 -26.24 -0.50
C GLU A 426 -0.41 -27.54 -1.23
N SER A 427 -0.86 -27.72 -2.47
CA SER A 427 -0.54 -28.91 -3.30
C SER A 427 0.95 -29.00 -3.62
N ARG A 428 1.67 -27.87 -3.60
CA ARG A 428 3.11 -27.75 -3.87
C ARG A 428 3.98 -27.80 -2.62
N GLY A 429 3.40 -28.13 -1.47
CA GLY A 429 4.10 -28.27 -0.19
C GLY A 429 3.94 -27.12 0.78
N GLY A 430 3.02 -26.18 0.49
CA GLY A 430 2.69 -25.04 1.34
C GLY A 430 3.60 -23.84 1.15
N MET A 431 3.38 -22.79 1.95
CA MET A 431 4.01 -21.48 1.75
C MET A 431 5.54 -21.53 1.82
N ALA A 432 6.11 -22.31 2.72
CA ALA A 432 7.58 -22.44 2.85
C ALA A 432 8.23 -23.01 1.57
N ALA A 433 7.58 -23.98 0.94
CA ALA A 433 8.10 -24.62 -0.28
C ALA A 433 8.05 -23.67 -1.49
N VAL A 434 6.93 -22.95 -1.69
CA VAL A 434 6.79 -22.01 -2.82
C VAL A 434 7.62 -20.74 -2.66
N LEU A 435 7.99 -20.37 -1.43
CA LEU A 435 8.99 -19.34 -1.18
C LEU A 435 10.41 -19.83 -1.52
N ALA A 436 10.75 -21.06 -1.12
CA ALA A 436 12.06 -21.63 -1.34
C ALA A 436 12.35 -21.90 -2.83
N ASP A 437 11.35 -22.29 -3.62
CA ASP A 437 11.50 -22.56 -5.05
C ASP A 437 11.38 -21.29 -5.93
N GLY A 438 11.07 -20.13 -5.34
CA GLY A 438 10.97 -18.83 -6.04
C GLY A 438 9.70 -18.65 -6.87
N SER A 439 8.77 -19.57 -6.84
CA SER A 439 7.58 -19.53 -7.70
C SER A 439 6.59 -18.43 -7.31
N ILE A 440 6.44 -18.14 -6.03
CA ILE A 440 5.57 -17.04 -5.59
C ILE A 440 6.17 -15.69 -5.96
N GLN A 441 7.51 -15.53 -5.87
CA GLN A 441 8.22 -14.34 -6.32
C GLN A 441 7.99 -14.09 -7.80
N SER A 442 8.10 -15.15 -8.64
CA SER A 442 7.86 -15.07 -10.09
C SER A 442 6.43 -14.66 -10.42
N GLN A 443 5.42 -15.29 -9.79
CA GLN A 443 4.01 -14.96 -10.02
C GLN A 443 3.69 -13.49 -9.66
N ILE A 444 4.26 -12.98 -8.57
CA ILE A 444 4.09 -11.58 -8.18
C ILE A 444 4.80 -10.64 -9.15
N ALA A 445 6.00 -11.01 -9.61
CA ALA A 445 6.76 -10.21 -10.58
C ALA A 445 6.02 -10.09 -11.92
N ASP A 446 5.35 -11.15 -12.40
CA ASP A 446 4.54 -11.10 -13.61
C ASP A 446 3.39 -10.08 -13.50
N VAL A 447 2.68 -10.07 -12.37
CA VAL A 447 1.64 -9.08 -12.09
C VAL A 447 2.22 -7.67 -12.04
N TRP A 448 3.39 -7.50 -11.42
CA TRP A 448 4.07 -6.21 -11.37
C TRP A 448 4.41 -5.69 -12.76
N GLN A 449 4.89 -6.56 -13.68
CA GLN A 449 5.15 -6.17 -15.07
C GLN A 449 3.88 -5.67 -15.78
N ASP A 450 2.73 -6.28 -15.54
CA ASP A 450 1.46 -5.82 -16.11
C ASP A 450 1.00 -4.48 -15.51
N ARG A 451 1.23 -4.26 -14.19
CA ARG A 451 1.02 -2.95 -13.57
C ARG A 451 1.92 -1.88 -14.18
N LEU A 452 3.20 -2.17 -14.38
CA LEU A 452 4.14 -1.23 -15.01
C LEU A 452 3.68 -0.79 -16.40
N LYS A 453 3.18 -1.70 -17.22
CA LYS A 453 2.60 -1.37 -18.55
C LYS A 453 1.40 -0.42 -18.45
N ASN A 454 0.55 -0.62 -17.44
CA ASN A 454 -0.62 0.24 -17.23
C ASN A 454 -0.23 1.60 -16.63
N ILE A 455 0.71 1.63 -15.70
CA ILE A 455 1.29 2.86 -15.12
C ILE A 455 1.98 3.67 -16.23
N ALA A 456 2.83 3.01 -17.05
CA ALA A 456 3.54 3.67 -18.14
C ALA A 456 2.61 4.34 -19.15
N LYS A 457 1.42 3.77 -19.38
CA LYS A 457 0.37 4.32 -20.24
C LYS A 457 -0.65 5.19 -19.53
N ARG A 458 -0.44 5.46 -18.24
CA ARG A 458 -1.37 6.22 -17.37
C ARG A 458 -2.79 5.66 -17.32
N LYS A 459 -2.96 4.36 -17.55
CA LYS A 459 -4.23 3.68 -17.23
C LYS A 459 -4.42 3.59 -15.71
N ASP A 460 -3.34 3.26 -14.99
CA ASP A 460 -3.24 3.38 -13.55
C ASP A 460 -2.58 4.71 -13.23
N ALA A 461 -3.39 5.76 -13.19
CA ALA A 461 -2.91 7.12 -12.95
C ALA A 461 -2.53 7.33 -11.49
N VAL A 462 -1.45 8.09 -11.27
CA VAL A 462 -1.01 8.56 -9.95
C VAL A 462 -1.09 10.08 -9.94
N THR A 463 -2.14 10.62 -9.33
CA THR A 463 -2.38 12.07 -9.23
C THR A 463 -1.21 12.78 -8.52
N GLY A 464 -0.77 13.90 -9.08
CA GLY A 464 0.40 14.66 -8.61
C GLY A 464 1.73 14.11 -9.16
N VAL A 465 1.73 12.94 -9.79
CA VAL A 465 2.93 12.29 -10.34
C VAL A 465 2.81 12.06 -11.84
N SER A 466 2.05 11.03 -12.28
CA SER A 466 1.86 10.74 -13.70
C SER A 466 0.75 11.57 -14.33
N GLU A 467 -0.19 12.06 -13.52
CA GLU A 467 -1.27 12.97 -13.92
C GLU A 467 -1.27 14.21 -13.02
N TYR A 468 -1.46 15.37 -13.64
CA TYR A 468 -1.46 16.68 -12.97
C TYR A 468 -0.21 16.95 -12.13
N PRO A 469 1.01 16.70 -12.66
CA PRO A 469 2.24 16.94 -11.93
C PRO A 469 2.43 18.43 -11.64
N ASN A 470 2.99 18.74 -10.47
CA ASN A 470 3.45 20.09 -10.14
C ASN A 470 4.98 20.16 -10.27
N ILE A 471 5.47 20.66 -11.40
CA ILE A 471 6.92 20.78 -11.62
C ILE A 471 7.58 21.81 -10.70
N SER A 472 6.79 22.72 -10.13
CA SER A 472 7.28 23.78 -9.22
C SER A 472 7.12 23.41 -7.75
N GLU A 473 6.79 22.15 -7.44
CA GLU A 473 6.68 21.73 -6.04
C GLU A 473 7.99 21.90 -5.28
N GLU A 474 7.87 22.31 -4.02
CA GLU A 474 8.98 22.25 -3.09
C GLU A 474 9.15 20.82 -2.58
N THR A 475 10.35 20.28 -2.73
CA THR A 475 10.65 18.94 -2.22
C THR A 475 10.56 18.91 -0.70
N VAL A 476 9.73 18.02 -0.17
CA VAL A 476 9.67 17.79 1.27
C VAL A 476 10.95 17.06 1.69
N ILE A 477 11.76 17.75 2.50
CA ILE A 477 13.01 17.23 3.05
C ILE A 477 12.79 16.94 4.53
N ARG A 478 13.10 15.72 4.94
CA ARG A 478 13.11 15.32 6.35
C ARG A 478 14.53 15.15 6.83
N SER A 479 14.82 15.74 7.98
CA SER A 479 16.16 15.63 8.59
C SER A 479 16.39 14.20 9.06
N ALA A 480 17.50 13.62 8.63
CA ALA A 480 17.93 12.34 9.19
C ALA A 480 18.46 12.55 10.62
N PRO A 481 18.25 11.60 11.54
CA PRO A 481 18.92 11.60 12.84
C PRO A 481 20.45 11.62 12.70
N ASP A 482 21.14 12.18 13.67
CA ASP A 482 22.60 12.05 13.77
C ASP A 482 22.94 10.63 14.29
N TYR A 483 22.98 9.67 13.35
CA TYR A 483 23.24 8.27 13.65
C TYR A 483 24.58 8.08 14.37
N ALA A 484 25.63 8.84 14.02
CA ALA A 484 26.97 8.70 14.62
C ALA A 484 26.93 9.10 16.12
N ALA A 485 26.23 10.21 16.43
CA ALA A 485 26.04 10.63 17.81
C ALA A 485 25.18 9.64 18.61
N LEU A 486 24.16 9.04 17.98
CA LEU A 486 23.32 8.03 18.64
C LEU A 486 24.08 6.73 18.91
N ILE A 487 24.85 6.24 17.94
CA ILE A 487 25.69 5.04 18.08
C ILE A 487 26.70 5.23 19.23
N GLY A 488 27.28 6.43 19.38
CA GLY A 488 28.17 6.76 20.47
C GLY A 488 27.56 6.68 21.87
N LYS A 489 26.22 6.67 21.98
CA LYS A 489 25.47 6.56 23.25
C LYS A 489 24.99 5.13 23.56
N ILE A 490 25.29 4.14 22.69
CA ILE A 490 24.83 2.76 22.92
C ILE A 490 25.44 2.22 24.20
N ASN A 491 24.56 1.80 25.11
CA ASN A 491 24.96 1.17 26.36
C ASN A 491 25.13 -0.35 26.15
N LYS A 492 26.19 -0.93 26.69
CA LYS A 492 26.38 -2.38 26.69
C LYS A 492 25.76 -2.93 27.98
N ALA A 493 24.55 -3.47 27.85
CA ALA A 493 23.90 -4.19 28.94
C ALA A 493 24.35 -5.66 28.98
N ASP A 494 24.19 -6.32 30.13
CA ASP A 494 24.54 -7.73 30.30
C ASP A 494 23.70 -8.68 29.42
N VAL A 495 22.39 -8.34 29.24
CA VAL A 495 21.47 -9.08 28.38
C VAL A 495 21.03 -8.18 27.23
N THR A 496 21.41 -8.53 26.01
CA THR A 496 21.10 -7.76 24.81
C THR A 496 20.39 -8.62 23.77
N ILE A 497 19.76 -7.99 22.79
CA ILE A 497 19.16 -8.71 21.66
C ILE A 497 20.20 -9.55 20.92
N ALA A 498 21.44 -9.08 20.82
CA ALA A 498 22.53 -9.82 20.21
C ALA A 498 22.93 -11.07 21.02
N SER A 499 22.85 -11.03 22.36
CA SER A 499 23.13 -12.19 23.21
C SER A 499 22.00 -13.21 23.24
N LEU A 500 20.80 -12.82 22.86
CA LEU A 500 19.61 -13.66 22.75
C LEU A 500 19.36 -14.11 21.31
N ALA A 501 20.09 -13.52 20.35
CA ALA A 501 19.94 -13.84 18.93
C ALA A 501 20.39 -15.28 18.67
N GLN A 502 19.59 -15.99 17.89
CA GLN A 502 19.95 -17.35 17.47
C GLN A 502 20.94 -17.31 16.31
N THR A 503 21.88 -18.25 16.31
CA THR A 503 22.86 -18.45 15.25
C THR A 503 22.75 -19.88 14.74
N GLY A 504 22.72 -20.09 13.43
CA GLY A 504 22.61 -21.39 12.82
C GLY A 504 22.81 -21.34 11.30
N ASN A 505 22.53 -22.43 10.60
CA ASN A 505 22.49 -22.45 9.14
C ASN A 505 21.24 -21.71 8.67
N GLY A 506 21.40 -20.44 8.31
CA GLY A 506 20.29 -19.57 7.90
C GLY A 506 19.64 -19.99 6.60
N ALA A 507 18.33 -19.76 6.49
CA ALA A 507 17.61 -19.86 5.24
C ALA A 507 17.89 -18.64 4.34
N HIS A 508 17.98 -18.88 3.02
CA HIS A 508 18.21 -17.85 2.01
C HIS A 508 17.29 -18.05 0.81
N ILE A 509 16.66 -16.98 0.37
CA ILE A 509 15.87 -16.90 -0.87
C ILE A 509 16.12 -15.54 -1.54
N ASP A 510 15.63 -15.35 -2.75
CA ASP A 510 15.54 -14.02 -3.34
C ASP A 510 14.45 -13.22 -2.62
N ALA A 511 14.85 -12.10 -1.99
CA ALA A 511 13.91 -11.20 -1.32
C ALA A 511 12.90 -10.59 -2.30
N LEU A 512 11.69 -10.38 -1.85
CA LEU A 512 10.69 -9.64 -2.61
C LEU A 512 11.07 -8.16 -2.69
N PRO A 513 11.12 -7.56 -3.90
CA PRO A 513 11.43 -6.15 -4.04
C PRO A 513 10.25 -5.29 -3.59
N ALA A 514 10.51 -4.22 -2.85
CA ALA A 514 9.49 -3.24 -2.53
C ALA A 514 9.34 -2.22 -3.66
N HIS A 515 8.15 -2.11 -4.23
CA HIS A 515 7.82 -1.21 -5.31
C HIS A 515 6.89 -0.07 -4.88
N ARG A 516 6.89 1.02 -5.65
CA ARG A 516 5.90 2.09 -5.57
C ARG A 516 5.29 2.35 -6.95
N LEU A 517 3.97 2.61 -6.98
CA LEU A 517 3.28 2.92 -8.25
C LEU A 517 3.86 4.16 -8.94
N ALA A 518 4.42 5.08 -8.18
CA ALA A 518 4.99 6.34 -8.65
C ALA A 518 6.46 6.24 -9.10
N GLU A 519 7.21 5.19 -8.73
CA GLU A 519 8.68 5.18 -8.75
C GLU A 519 9.32 5.43 -10.13
N GLY A 520 8.67 4.99 -11.21
CA GLY A 520 9.19 5.19 -12.57
C GLY A 520 9.23 6.67 -12.96
N PHE A 521 8.16 7.40 -12.68
CA PHE A 521 8.09 8.84 -12.93
C PHE A 521 8.91 9.65 -11.92
N GLU A 522 8.99 9.20 -10.67
CA GLU A 522 9.80 9.82 -9.64
C GLU A 522 11.29 9.81 -10.00
N LYS A 523 11.80 8.70 -10.54
CA LYS A 523 13.18 8.60 -11.04
C LYS A 523 13.48 9.64 -12.11
N LEU A 524 12.55 9.86 -13.06
CA LEU A 524 12.70 10.90 -14.08
C LEU A 524 12.71 12.30 -13.46
N ARG A 525 11.81 12.55 -12.51
CA ARG A 525 11.76 13.85 -11.83
C ARG A 525 13.01 14.10 -10.99
N ASP A 526 13.55 13.08 -10.32
CA ASP A 526 14.81 13.17 -9.58
C ASP A 526 15.98 13.51 -10.52
N ALA A 527 16.03 12.92 -11.73
CA ALA A 527 17.03 13.25 -12.74
C ALA A 527 16.87 14.69 -13.27
N ALA A 528 15.63 15.13 -13.52
CA ALA A 528 15.35 16.50 -13.96
C ALA A 528 15.72 17.54 -12.88
N ASP A 529 15.53 17.26 -11.60
CA ASP A 529 15.96 18.11 -10.49
C ASP A 529 17.50 18.19 -10.41
N ALA A 530 18.19 17.06 -10.60
CA ALA A 530 19.66 17.04 -10.67
C ALA A 530 20.17 17.86 -11.86
N TYR A 531 19.54 17.73 -13.03
CA TYR A 531 19.85 18.55 -14.20
C TYR A 531 19.67 20.05 -13.90
N LYS A 532 18.56 20.43 -13.27
CA LYS A 532 18.29 21.81 -12.86
C LYS A 532 19.33 22.34 -11.88
N ALA A 533 19.78 21.53 -10.93
CA ALA A 533 20.80 21.94 -9.96
C ALA A 533 22.13 22.31 -10.64
N VAL A 534 22.48 21.65 -11.74
CA VAL A 534 23.69 21.91 -12.52
C VAL A 534 23.48 23.05 -13.50
N ASN A 535 22.36 23.09 -14.21
CA ASN A 535 22.14 23.99 -15.36
C ASN A 535 21.31 25.25 -15.02
N GLY A 536 20.77 25.35 -13.80
CA GLY A 536 19.95 26.48 -13.34
C GLY A 536 18.48 26.44 -13.80
N THR A 537 18.14 25.56 -14.74
CA THR A 537 16.79 25.42 -15.29
C THR A 537 16.45 23.95 -15.46
N PHE A 538 15.16 23.59 -15.39
CA PHE A 538 14.71 22.27 -15.79
C PHE A 538 15.05 21.97 -17.26
N PRO A 539 15.16 20.70 -17.68
CA PRO A 539 15.16 20.36 -19.10
C PRO A 539 13.86 20.90 -19.73
N GLN A 540 13.95 21.44 -20.95
CA GLN A 540 12.85 22.19 -21.56
C GLN A 540 12.42 21.60 -22.90
N ILE A 541 11.11 21.72 -23.18
CA ILE A 541 10.50 21.47 -24.49
C ILE A 541 9.68 22.67 -24.91
N PHE A 542 9.86 23.12 -26.15
CA PHE A 542 9.13 24.24 -26.72
C PHE A 542 7.76 23.81 -27.24
N SER A 543 6.69 24.47 -26.82
CA SER A 543 5.34 24.26 -27.33
C SER A 543 5.14 25.10 -28.60
N ALA A 544 5.16 24.49 -29.77
CA ALA A 544 4.80 25.16 -31.01
C ALA A 544 3.27 25.11 -31.20
N ASN A 545 2.60 26.07 -30.56
CA ASN A 545 1.14 26.20 -30.57
C ASN A 545 0.70 26.81 -31.91
N ILE A 546 -0.12 26.07 -32.70
CA ILE A 546 -0.54 26.50 -34.04
C ILE A 546 -1.87 27.23 -33.94
N GLY A 547 -1.89 28.48 -34.45
CA GLY A 547 -3.08 29.30 -34.52
C GLY A 547 -3.55 29.93 -33.20
N ALA A 548 -4.80 30.33 -33.17
CA ALA A 548 -5.42 30.99 -32.01
C ALA A 548 -5.55 30.09 -30.79
N ILE A 549 -5.58 30.65 -29.59
CA ILE A 549 -5.64 29.95 -28.29
C ILE A 549 -6.70 28.86 -28.28
N ALA A 550 -7.91 29.11 -28.77
CA ALA A 550 -8.99 28.12 -28.79
C ALA A 550 -8.67 26.86 -29.64
N LYS A 551 -7.75 26.95 -30.61
CA LYS A 551 -7.37 25.87 -31.51
C LYS A 551 -6.31 24.93 -30.91
N HIS A 552 -5.47 25.41 -30.00
CA HIS A 552 -4.35 24.61 -29.46
C HIS A 552 -4.45 24.31 -27.96
N THR A 553 -5.27 25.02 -27.16
CA THR A 553 -5.28 24.90 -25.69
C THR A 553 -5.41 23.46 -25.19
N ALA A 554 -6.34 22.68 -25.74
CA ALA A 554 -6.56 21.30 -25.30
C ALA A 554 -5.31 20.42 -25.49
N ARG A 555 -4.64 20.55 -26.65
CA ARG A 555 -3.42 19.80 -26.97
C ARG A 555 -2.21 20.31 -26.22
N ALA A 556 -2.07 21.62 -26.04
CA ALA A 556 -1.01 22.24 -25.25
C ALA A 556 -1.12 21.84 -23.77
N THR A 557 -2.34 21.81 -23.20
CA THR A 557 -2.57 21.33 -21.82
C THR A 557 -2.23 19.84 -21.69
N PHE A 558 -2.62 19.02 -22.65
CA PHE A 558 -2.26 17.60 -22.68
C PHE A 558 -0.74 17.43 -22.76
N ALA A 559 -0.06 18.13 -23.65
CA ALA A 559 1.40 18.09 -23.79
C ALA A 559 2.12 18.54 -22.51
N LYS A 560 1.62 19.60 -21.87
CA LYS A 560 2.14 20.06 -20.59
C LYS A 560 2.05 18.95 -19.52
N ASN A 561 0.89 18.37 -19.31
CA ASN A 561 0.70 17.30 -18.37
C ASN A 561 1.56 16.06 -18.71
N PHE A 562 1.78 15.80 -20.00
CA PHE A 562 2.60 14.69 -20.48
C PHE A 562 4.07 14.87 -20.15
N PHE A 563 4.67 15.99 -20.49
CA PHE A 563 6.11 16.22 -20.35
C PHE A 563 6.52 16.59 -18.92
N GLU A 564 5.69 17.35 -18.21
CA GLU A 564 5.96 17.70 -16.82
C GLU A 564 5.87 16.51 -15.86
N ALA A 565 5.20 15.42 -16.22
CA ALA A 565 5.25 14.16 -15.48
C ALA A 565 6.67 13.58 -15.37
N GLY A 566 7.52 13.82 -16.38
CA GLY A 566 8.94 13.48 -16.36
C GLY A 566 9.86 14.60 -15.88
N GLY A 567 9.34 15.74 -15.41
CA GLY A 567 10.15 16.88 -14.99
C GLY A 567 10.67 17.73 -16.16
N VAL A 568 10.15 17.54 -17.37
CA VAL A 568 10.51 18.37 -18.53
C VAL A 568 9.55 19.56 -18.62
N GLN A 569 10.07 20.74 -18.40
CA GLN A 569 9.31 21.99 -18.39
C GLN A 569 8.86 22.39 -19.79
N ILE A 570 7.57 22.67 -19.97
CA ILE A 570 7.07 23.19 -21.23
C ILE A 570 7.22 24.71 -21.32
N VAL A 571 7.83 25.20 -22.42
CA VAL A 571 7.89 26.62 -22.73
C VAL A 571 6.65 27.01 -23.53
N SER A 572 5.67 27.56 -22.82
CA SER A 572 4.33 27.91 -23.35
C SER A 572 4.32 29.28 -24.04
N ASN A 573 3.33 29.48 -24.93
CA ASN A 573 3.07 30.76 -25.63
C ASN A 573 1.58 30.84 -26.01
N ASN A 574 1.21 31.99 -26.64
CA ASN A 574 -0.20 32.25 -27.03
C ASN A 574 -0.55 31.74 -28.42
N GLY A 575 0.37 31.06 -29.11
CA GLY A 575 0.17 30.50 -30.44
C GLY A 575 0.80 31.35 -31.55
N PHE A 576 1.07 30.68 -32.68
CA PHE A 576 1.72 31.26 -33.84
C PHE A 576 0.86 31.14 -35.10
N ASN A 577 0.79 32.18 -35.90
CA ASN A 577 0.13 32.21 -37.20
C ASN A 577 1.13 32.05 -38.36
N SER A 578 2.45 32.09 -38.06
CA SER A 578 3.50 31.87 -39.04
C SER A 578 4.62 30.97 -38.50
N THR A 579 5.30 30.26 -39.38
CA THR A 579 6.48 29.45 -39.07
C THR A 579 7.66 30.33 -38.61
N ASP A 580 7.84 31.51 -39.19
CA ASP A 580 8.94 32.43 -38.84
C ASP A 580 8.85 32.90 -37.40
N ASP A 581 7.64 33.24 -36.93
CA ASP A 581 7.42 33.64 -35.54
C ASP A 581 7.70 32.47 -34.58
N ALA A 582 7.26 31.27 -34.93
CA ALA A 582 7.49 30.06 -34.16
C ALA A 582 8.99 29.71 -34.08
N VAL A 583 9.71 29.78 -35.19
CA VAL A 583 11.18 29.59 -35.27
C VAL A 583 11.92 30.60 -34.41
N SER A 584 11.54 31.88 -34.51
CA SER A 584 12.12 32.93 -33.72
C SER A 584 11.93 32.71 -32.20
N ALA A 585 10.72 32.32 -31.81
CA ALA A 585 10.41 32.00 -30.40
C ALA A 585 11.14 30.73 -29.94
N PHE A 586 11.24 29.70 -30.78
CA PHE A 586 11.98 28.47 -30.50
C PHE A 586 13.45 28.74 -30.21
N LYS A 587 14.12 29.51 -31.08
CA LYS A 587 15.53 29.91 -30.88
C LYS A 587 15.74 30.73 -29.61
N ASN A 588 14.81 31.64 -29.30
CA ASN A 588 14.87 32.45 -28.08
C ASN A 588 14.65 31.64 -26.81
N SER A 589 13.87 30.55 -26.89
CA SER A 589 13.58 29.65 -25.75
C SER A 589 14.80 28.83 -25.32
N LYS A 590 15.77 28.64 -26.21
CA LYS A 590 16.93 27.75 -26.04
C LYS A 590 16.56 26.28 -25.86
N ALA A 591 15.30 25.90 -26.07
CA ALA A 591 14.87 24.50 -26.06
C ALA A 591 15.46 23.80 -27.30
N GLU A 592 15.80 22.53 -27.13
CA GLU A 592 16.37 21.70 -28.20
C GLU A 592 15.33 20.75 -28.82
N VAL A 593 14.15 20.67 -28.23
CA VAL A 593 13.04 19.80 -28.61
C VAL A 593 11.76 20.62 -28.68
N ALA A 594 10.86 20.26 -29.59
CA ALA A 594 9.58 20.94 -29.75
C ALA A 594 8.41 19.96 -29.75
N VAL A 595 7.21 20.45 -29.39
CA VAL A 595 5.94 19.74 -29.56
C VAL A 595 4.96 20.63 -30.29
N LEU A 596 4.37 20.09 -31.37
CA LEU A 596 3.30 20.76 -32.13
C LEU A 596 1.97 20.56 -31.40
N CYS A 597 1.26 21.67 -31.14
CA CYS A 597 -0.06 21.66 -30.49
C CYS A 597 -1.04 22.46 -31.34
N GLY A 598 -2.06 21.79 -31.90
CA GLY A 598 -3.10 22.38 -32.73
C GLY A 598 -4.33 21.48 -32.82
N SER A 599 -5.41 21.94 -33.39
CA SER A 599 -6.56 21.11 -33.76
C SER A 599 -6.26 20.28 -35.01
N ASP A 600 -7.07 19.26 -35.31
CA ASP A 600 -6.82 18.36 -36.44
C ASP A 600 -6.79 19.12 -37.78
N ASP A 601 -7.67 20.10 -37.96
CA ASP A 601 -7.67 21.01 -39.12
C ASP A 601 -6.38 21.85 -39.24
N GLN A 602 -5.84 22.31 -38.10
CA GLN A 602 -4.55 23.03 -38.10
C GLN A 602 -3.37 22.11 -38.44
N TYR A 603 -3.45 20.85 -38.06
CA TYR A 603 -2.41 19.89 -38.40
C TYR A 603 -2.40 19.55 -39.90
N GLU A 604 -3.58 19.32 -40.51
CA GLU A 604 -3.70 19.05 -41.92
C GLU A 604 -3.12 20.21 -42.77
N GLU A 605 -3.26 21.46 -42.31
CA GLU A 605 -2.86 22.64 -43.07
C GLU A 605 -1.40 23.06 -42.79
N PHE A 606 -0.92 22.93 -41.53
CA PHE A 606 0.34 23.60 -41.13
C PHE A 606 1.36 22.68 -40.46
N ALA A 607 1.05 21.45 -40.05
CA ALA A 607 1.96 20.66 -39.21
C ALA A 607 3.29 20.36 -39.91
N ALA A 608 3.26 20.00 -41.21
CA ALA A 608 4.47 19.70 -41.97
C ALA A 608 5.39 20.94 -42.08
N ASP A 609 4.81 22.10 -42.39
CA ASP A 609 5.59 23.34 -42.54
C ASP A 609 6.23 23.77 -41.20
N PHE A 610 5.49 23.67 -40.10
CA PHE A 610 6.02 23.96 -38.77
C PHE A 610 7.12 22.98 -38.36
N ALA A 611 6.94 21.68 -38.64
CA ALA A 611 7.94 20.67 -38.34
C ALA A 611 9.23 20.89 -39.12
N ALA A 612 9.13 21.07 -40.46
CA ALA A 612 10.27 21.35 -41.31
C ALA A 612 11.05 22.63 -40.87
N ALA A 613 10.31 23.69 -40.57
CA ALA A 613 10.91 24.94 -40.15
C ALA A 613 11.67 24.84 -38.80
N LEU A 614 11.08 24.10 -37.82
CA LEU A 614 11.71 23.86 -36.53
C LEU A 614 12.91 22.91 -36.66
N LYS A 615 12.86 21.89 -37.52
CA LYS A 615 14.02 21.02 -37.84
C LYS A 615 15.15 21.82 -38.45
N ALA A 616 14.86 22.67 -39.44
CA ALA A 616 15.83 23.57 -40.04
C ALA A 616 16.41 24.57 -39.02
N ALA A 617 15.65 24.93 -38.00
CA ALA A 617 16.09 25.79 -36.91
C ALA A 617 16.93 25.06 -35.85
N GLY A 618 17.12 23.74 -35.96
CA GLY A 618 17.97 22.93 -35.09
C GLY A 618 17.24 22.09 -34.03
N ALA A 619 15.92 21.89 -34.15
CA ALA A 619 15.20 21.02 -33.24
C ALA A 619 15.70 19.55 -33.37
N LYS A 620 16.20 18.97 -32.28
CA LYS A 620 16.70 17.59 -32.22
C LYS A 620 15.58 16.57 -32.41
N LYS A 621 14.42 16.83 -31.81
CA LYS A 621 13.23 15.98 -31.88
C LYS A 621 11.97 16.84 -31.92
N ILE A 622 10.99 16.43 -32.72
CA ILE A 622 9.69 17.07 -32.83
C ILE A 622 8.59 16.07 -32.49
N PHE A 623 7.79 16.42 -31.49
CA PHE A 623 6.57 15.70 -31.12
C PHE A 623 5.34 16.36 -31.74
N LEU A 624 4.27 15.58 -31.92
CA LEU A 624 2.94 16.09 -32.23
C LEU A 624 1.94 15.59 -31.18
N ALA A 625 1.24 16.52 -30.54
CA ALA A 625 0.23 16.19 -29.53
C ALA A 625 -1.12 15.91 -30.22
N GLY A 626 -1.40 14.65 -30.56
CA GLY A 626 -2.63 14.29 -31.25
C GLY A 626 -2.53 13.00 -32.05
N ARG A 627 -3.03 13.06 -33.28
CA ARG A 627 -3.01 11.95 -34.25
C ARG A 627 -2.57 12.50 -35.61
N GLY A 628 -1.98 11.64 -36.41
CA GLY A 628 -1.51 11.94 -37.77
C GLY A 628 -0.04 11.58 -37.95
N GLU A 629 0.35 11.39 -39.18
CA GLU A 629 1.72 11.18 -39.63
C GLU A 629 2.06 12.35 -40.58
N PHE A 630 3.10 13.09 -40.24
CA PHE A 630 3.54 14.26 -40.97
C PHE A 630 5.06 14.19 -41.14
N ASP A 631 5.56 14.69 -42.27
CA ASP A 631 6.99 14.78 -42.51
C ASP A 631 7.67 15.61 -41.44
N ASP A 632 8.89 15.23 -41.05
CA ASP A 632 9.68 15.87 -39.99
C ASP A 632 9.12 15.82 -38.56
N VAL A 633 7.98 15.15 -38.31
CA VAL A 633 7.49 14.81 -37.00
C VAL A 633 8.08 13.45 -36.56
N ASP A 634 8.88 13.45 -35.51
CA ASP A 634 9.58 12.23 -35.06
C ASP A 634 8.67 11.28 -34.26
N GLN A 635 7.69 11.83 -33.52
CA GLN A 635 6.82 11.02 -32.68
C GLN A 635 5.49 11.71 -32.38
N THR A 636 4.41 10.96 -32.49
CA THR A 636 3.08 11.40 -32.07
C THR A 636 2.79 10.94 -30.65
N ILE A 637 2.24 11.84 -29.82
CA ILE A 637 1.83 11.54 -28.45
C ILE A 637 0.32 11.74 -28.28
N GLY A 638 -0.33 10.80 -27.58
CA GLY A 638 -1.79 10.81 -27.40
C GLY A 638 -2.24 9.87 -26.28
N MET A 639 -3.55 9.72 -26.15
CA MET A 639 -4.12 8.75 -25.20
C MET A 639 -3.67 7.32 -25.57
N GLY A 640 -3.08 6.62 -24.60
CA GLY A 640 -2.56 5.27 -24.75
C GLY A 640 -1.10 5.18 -25.19
N SER A 641 -0.41 6.31 -25.43
CA SER A 641 1.04 6.35 -25.60
C SER A 641 1.73 5.80 -24.35
N ASP A 642 2.88 5.17 -24.55
CA ASP A 642 3.78 4.82 -23.44
C ASP A 642 4.51 6.09 -22.99
N VAL A 643 3.95 6.74 -21.96
CA VAL A 643 4.43 8.02 -21.45
C VAL A 643 5.80 7.86 -20.83
N LEU A 644 5.98 6.78 -20.04
CA LEU A 644 7.23 6.56 -19.32
C LEU A 644 8.39 6.32 -20.27
N ALA A 645 8.24 5.44 -21.26
CA ALA A 645 9.26 5.17 -22.26
C ALA A 645 9.56 6.42 -23.12
N THR A 646 8.53 7.17 -23.51
CA THR A 646 8.70 8.42 -24.26
C THR A 646 9.50 9.46 -23.48
N LEU A 647 9.25 9.59 -22.17
CA LEU A 647 9.97 10.53 -21.31
C LEU A 647 11.41 10.09 -21.04
N GLN A 648 11.67 8.78 -20.92
CA GLN A 648 13.03 8.23 -20.80
C GLN A 648 13.86 8.53 -22.04
N ASP A 649 13.29 8.32 -23.23
CA ASP A 649 13.94 8.67 -24.49
C ASP A 649 14.19 10.18 -24.60
N LEU A 650 13.21 11.01 -24.23
CA LEU A 650 13.36 12.46 -24.21
C LEU A 650 14.47 12.93 -23.25
N HIS A 651 14.59 12.34 -22.06
CA HIS A 651 15.70 12.62 -21.14
C HIS A 651 17.05 12.33 -21.80
N THR A 652 17.18 11.20 -22.50
CA THR A 652 18.39 10.86 -23.26
C THR A 652 18.72 11.92 -24.30
N VAL A 653 17.71 12.38 -25.07
CA VAL A 653 17.89 13.43 -26.10
C VAL A 653 18.34 14.77 -25.50
N LEU A 654 17.86 15.09 -24.29
CA LEU A 654 18.16 16.35 -23.59
C LEU A 654 19.43 16.26 -22.72
N GLY A 655 20.06 15.08 -22.60
CA GLY A 655 21.27 14.89 -21.78
C GLY A 655 20.99 14.95 -20.27
N VAL A 656 19.82 14.46 -19.85
CA VAL A 656 19.38 14.39 -18.45
C VAL A 656 19.78 13.09 -17.80
#